data_41b312d5b4adc394ea64d4ed54ea3c3a
#
_entry.id   41b312d5b4adc394ea64d4ed54ea3c3a
#
_cell.length_a   1.000
_cell.length_b   1.000
_cell.length_c   1.000
_cell.angle_alpha   90.00
_cell.angle_beta   90.00
_cell.angle_gamma   90.00
#
_symmetry.space_group_name_H-M   'P 1'
#
loop_
_entity.id
_entity.type
_entity.pdbx_description
1 polymer ?
#
loop_
_entity_poly.entity_id
_entity_poly.type
_entity_poly.pdbx_seq_one_letter_code
_entity_poly.pdbx_strand_id
1 'polypeptide(L)'
;MSDTLSRHRQLCELLTEYGHQYYVLDNPTVPDAEYDRLMRELIALEVDHPELKTPASPSVRVGGQPLTAFKQVRHEIPMLSLDNVFSSEELQAFEQRMSDRLKREVRFTFCCEPKLDGLAVSLLYVNGQLVQAATRGDGATGEEITENVRTIKAIPLALRGSGWPERLEVRGEVFMPKAGFEAMNAKALAAGEKVFVNPRNAAAGSLRQLDSRITASRPLSFYAYGVGVGGEQLGDSHFGRLTQLKEWGLPLSPEVKLKEGAAGCQAFHDDILARRGELPYEIDGVVYKVDAIALQEELGFVARAPRWATAHKFPAQEEMTELENVEFQVGRTGAVTPVAKLKPVFVGGVTVSNATLHNADEIERLGVMIGDTVIVRRAGDVIPQIVAVVEAQRPSDARAIGFPTECPVCGSAVERLEGEAVARCSGGLFCEAQRKEAIKHFAARRAMDVDGLGDKIVEQLVDKGLVKTPADLFSLNAIQLAGLERMGQKSALNLVAAIDAARSTTLPRFLFALGIREVGEATALNLANHFLTLDALRAASVDQLLEVADVGDVVAKHVYYFLRQPHNVEVLEALLAAGIHWPAIEKKEAAEQPFAGKTFVLTGTLTTLSRNDAKAALQALGAKVAGSVSAKTDVLVAGEAAGSKLTKAQELGITIWTEEELQQALQG
;
A
#
# COMPACT_ATOMS: atom_id res chain seq x y z
N MET A 1 12.11 -32.29 -38.38
CA MET A 1 12.45 -31.06 -37.59
C MET A 1 11.96 -29.75 -38.22
N SER A 2 12.23 -29.46 -39.49
CA SER A 2 11.76 -28.20 -40.13
C SER A 2 10.22 -28.09 -40.16
N ASP A 3 9.54 -29.18 -40.45
CA ASP A 3 8.08 -29.22 -40.57
C ASP A 3 7.39 -29.13 -39.21
N THR A 4 7.91 -29.81 -38.20
CA THR A 4 7.46 -29.79 -36.82
C THR A 4 7.58 -28.39 -36.19
N LEU A 5 8.73 -27.75 -36.37
CA LEU A 5 8.95 -26.38 -35.90
C LEU A 5 8.02 -25.37 -36.58
N SER A 6 7.81 -25.53 -37.90
CA SER A 6 6.87 -24.69 -38.66
C SER A 6 5.44 -24.86 -38.16
N ARG A 7 5.00 -26.10 -37.91
CA ARG A 7 3.67 -26.39 -37.38
C ARG A 7 3.48 -25.85 -35.95
N HIS A 8 4.48 -26.02 -35.10
CA HIS A 8 4.46 -25.47 -33.73
C HIS A 8 4.28 -23.94 -33.76
N ARG A 9 5.06 -23.24 -34.59
CA ARG A 9 4.96 -21.77 -34.74
C ARG A 9 3.57 -21.36 -35.22
N GLN A 10 3.06 -22.04 -36.25
CA GLN A 10 1.71 -21.79 -36.78
C GLN A 10 0.62 -21.97 -35.71
N LEU A 11 0.69 -23.04 -34.91
CA LEU A 11 -0.26 -23.29 -33.82
C LEU A 11 -0.20 -22.19 -32.75
N CYS A 12 1.01 -21.76 -32.35
CA CYS A 12 1.19 -20.68 -31.40
C CYS A 12 0.60 -19.36 -31.93
N GLU A 13 0.84 -19.02 -33.20
CA GLU A 13 0.28 -17.82 -33.83
C GLU A 13 -1.24 -17.86 -33.92
N LEU A 14 -1.82 -18.94 -34.38
CA LEU A 14 -3.28 -19.11 -34.48
C LEU A 14 -3.95 -19.07 -33.11
N LEU A 15 -3.43 -19.78 -32.14
CA LEU A 15 -4.02 -19.83 -30.80
C LEU A 15 -3.88 -18.49 -30.06
N THR A 16 -2.80 -17.76 -30.28
CA THR A 16 -2.63 -16.42 -29.76
C THR A 16 -3.65 -15.47 -30.38
N GLU A 17 -3.83 -15.53 -31.72
CA GLU A 17 -4.79 -14.70 -32.44
C GLU A 17 -6.25 -15.01 -32.02
N TYR A 18 -6.64 -16.26 -32.03
CA TYR A 18 -8.00 -16.68 -31.66
C TYR A 18 -8.30 -16.40 -30.19
N GLY A 19 -7.31 -16.58 -29.30
CA GLY A 19 -7.44 -16.21 -27.91
C GLY A 19 -7.63 -14.70 -27.72
N HIS A 20 -6.92 -13.88 -28.50
CA HIS A 20 -7.08 -12.43 -28.48
C HIS A 20 -8.48 -12.02 -28.97
N GLN A 21 -8.95 -12.58 -30.09
CA GLN A 21 -10.27 -12.30 -30.63
C GLN A 21 -11.40 -12.68 -29.66
N TYR A 22 -11.26 -13.80 -28.98
CA TYR A 22 -12.28 -14.32 -28.05
C TYR A 22 -12.27 -13.56 -26.73
N TYR A 23 -11.09 -13.46 -26.07
CA TYR A 23 -11.00 -12.96 -24.68
C TYR A 23 -10.78 -11.45 -24.56
N VAL A 24 -10.33 -10.80 -25.63
CA VAL A 24 -9.97 -9.35 -25.60
C VAL A 24 -10.91 -8.53 -26.47
N LEU A 25 -11.22 -9.02 -27.68
CA LEU A 25 -12.06 -8.30 -28.64
C LEU A 25 -13.55 -8.66 -28.56
N ASP A 26 -13.90 -9.72 -27.81
CA ASP A 26 -15.26 -10.30 -27.75
C ASP A 26 -15.88 -10.51 -29.14
N ASN A 27 -15.05 -10.90 -30.09
CA ASN A 27 -15.40 -11.12 -31.49
C ASN A 27 -14.67 -12.33 -32.09
N PRO A 28 -14.98 -13.56 -31.62
CA PRO A 28 -14.34 -14.77 -32.10
C PRO A 28 -14.65 -15.03 -33.58
N THR A 29 -13.62 -15.38 -34.35
CA THR A 29 -13.74 -15.73 -35.76
C THR A 29 -13.86 -17.26 -36.00
N VAL A 30 -13.60 -18.06 -34.96
CA VAL A 30 -13.70 -19.51 -34.98
C VAL A 30 -14.52 -20.02 -33.79
N PRO A 31 -15.22 -21.18 -33.92
CA PRO A 31 -15.88 -21.81 -32.80
C PRO A 31 -14.91 -22.30 -31.72
N ASP A 32 -15.33 -22.33 -30.45
CA ASP A 32 -14.56 -22.82 -29.31
C ASP A 32 -13.98 -24.22 -29.54
N ALA A 33 -14.74 -25.11 -30.21
CA ALA A 33 -14.29 -26.46 -30.54
C ALA A 33 -13.04 -26.49 -31.42
N GLU A 34 -12.88 -25.52 -32.33
CA GLU A 34 -11.68 -25.40 -33.17
C GLU A 34 -10.49 -24.90 -32.35
N TYR A 35 -10.69 -23.92 -31.47
CA TYR A 35 -9.67 -23.47 -30.55
C TYR A 35 -9.17 -24.61 -29.65
N ASP A 36 -10.09 -25.38 -29.08
CA ASP A 36 -9.77 -26.53 -28.22
C ASP A 36 -9.05 -27.64 -28.99
N ARG A 37 -9.40 -27.85 -30.26
CA ARG A 37 -8.73 -28.82 -31.13
C ARG A 37 -7.29 -28.44 -31.38
N LEU A 38 -7.04 -27.16 -31.74
CA LEU A 38 -5.70 -26.64 -32.00
C LEU A 38 -4.83 -26.62 -30.72
N MET A 39 -5.44 -26.31 -29.57
CA MET A 39 -4.75 -26.36 -28.29
C MET A 39 -4.29 -27.79 -27.93
N ARG A 40 -5.14 -28.79 -28.14
CA ARG A 40 -4.76 -30.19 -27.91
C ARG A 40 -3.62 -30.62 -28.85
N GLU A 41 -3.65 -30.19 -30.10
CA GLU A 41 -2.58 -30.46 -31.07
C GLU A 41 -1.26 -29.84 -30.62
N LEU A 42 -1.28 -28.56 -30.17
CA LEU A 42 -0.10 -27.88 -29.65
C LEU A 42 0.48 -28.59 -28.43
N ILE A 43 -0.36 -28.97 -27.47
CA ILE A 43 0.08 -29.67 -26.25
C ILE A 43 0.73 -31.01 -26.60
N ALA A 44 0.13 -31.79 -27.50
CA ALA A 44 0.70 -33.05 -27.94
C ALA A 44 2.08 -32.86 -28.61
N LEU A 45 2.18 -31.84 -29.48
CA LEU A 45 3.45 -31.53 -30.16
C LEU A 45 4.55 -31.15 -29.17
N GLU A 46 4.22 -30.37 -28.14
CA GLU A 46 5.17 -29.95 -27.10
C GLU A 46 5.52 -31.06 -26.09
N VAL A 47 4.67 -32.08 -25.94
CA VAL A 47 5.00 -33.31 -25.20
C VAL A 47 6.02 -34.14 -25.96
N ASP A 48 5.82 -34.29 -27.28
CA ASP A 48 6.73 -35.06 -28.15
C ASP A 48 8.05 -34.30 -28.41
N HIS A 49 8.01 -32.97 -28.36
CA HIS A 49 9.12 -32.06 -28.62
C HIS A 49 9.25 -30.98 -27.54
N PRO A 50 9.73 -31.31 -26.32
CA PRO A 50 9.80 -30.37 -25.19
C PRO A 50 10.68 -29.15 -25.46
N GLU A 51 11.65 -29.26 -26.37
CA GLU A 51 12.53 -28.17 -26.78
C GLU A 51 11.82 -27.03 -27.52
N LEU A 52 10.63 -27.29 -28.06
CA LEU A 52 9.81 -26.27 -28.74
C LEU A 52 8.98 -25.44 -27.79
N LYS A 53 8.74 -25.94 -26.57
CA LYS A 53 7.94 -25.24 -25.57
C LYS A 53 8.67 -24.03 -25.03
N THR A 54 8.07 -22.85 -25.20
CA THR A 54 8.59 -21.58 -24.67
C THR A 54 7.69 -21.02 -23.58
N PRO A 55 8.19 -20.12 -22.72
CA PRO A 55 7.34 -19.42 -21.74
C PRO A 55 6.18 -18.63 -22.37
N ALA A 56 6.26 -18.29 -23.65
CA ALA A 56 5.21 -17.60 -24.39
C ALA A 56 4.23 -18.54 -25.10
N SER A 57 4.43 -19.87 -25.05
CA SER A 57 3.52 -20.82 -25.66
C SER A 57 2.12 -20.73 -25.07
N PRO A 58 1.06 -20.69 -25.90
CA PRO A 58 -0.33 -20.73 -25.42
C PRO A 58 -0.64 -21.92 -24.50
N SER A 59 0.07 -23.04 -24.65
CA SER A 59 -0.07 -24.25 -23.82
C SER A 59 0.33 -24.03 -22.35
N VAL A 60 1.15 -23.03 -22.07
CA VAL A 60 1.60 -22.68 -20.69
C VAL A 60 0.46 -22.16 -19.84
N ARG A 61 -0.65 -21.73 -20.45
CA ARG A 61 -1.86 -21.29 -19.73
C ARG A 61 -2.59 -22.43 -19.01
N VAL A 62 -2.28 -23.69 -19.30
CA VAL A 62 -2.94 -24.86 -18.70
C VAL A 62 -2.51 -25.14 -17.26
N GLY A 63 -1.56 -24.38 -16.73
CA GLY A 63 -1.11 -24.45 -15.33
C GLY A 63 0.09 -25.36 -15.12
N GLY A 64 0.94 -24.97 -14.17
CA GLY A 64 2.14 -25.70 -13.74
C GLY A 64 1.88 -26.62 -12.54
N GLN A 65 2.95 -27.12 -11.92
CA GLN A 65 2.87 -27.86 -10.66
C GLN A 65 2.49 -26.93 -9.50
N PRO A 66 1.77 -27.44 -8.47
CA PRO A 66 1.45 -26.65 -7.28
C PRO A 66 2.71 -26.10 -6.60
N LEU A 67 2.64 -24.83 -6.19
CA LEU A 67 3.69 -24.17 -5.42
C LEU A 67 3.53 -24.48 -3.93
N THR A 68 4.63 -24.42 -3.18
CA THR A 68 4.60 -24.57 -1.72
C THR A 68 4.41 -23.25 -0.98
N ALA A 69 4.81 -22.14 -1.62
CA ALA A 69 4.64 -20.78 -1.13
C ALA A 69 4.85 -19.78 -2.28
N PHE A 70 4.30 -18.57 -2.14
CA PHE A 70 4.60 -17.47 -3.05
C PHE A 70 5.92 -16.80 -2.67
N LYS A 71 6.73 -16.52 -3.69
CA LYS A 71 7.91 -15.68 -3.53
C LYS A 71 7.51 -14.22 -3.39
N GLN A 72 8.30 -13.44 -2.65
CA GLN A 72 8.13 -12.00 -2.56
C GLN A 72 8.82 -11.31 -3.74
N VAL A 73 8.15 -10.32 -4.31
CA VAL A 73 8.67 -9.45 -5.38
C VAL A 73 8.66 -8.03 -4.91
N ARG A 74 9.83 -7.38 -4.93
CA ARG A 74 9.92 -5.94 -4.67
C ARG A 74 9.66 -5.18 -5.96
N HIS A 75 8.70 -4.25 -5.91
CA HIS A 75 8.40 -3.38 -7.04
C HIS A 75 9.54 -2.38 -7.25
N GLU A 76 10.04 -2.26 -8.47
CA GLU A 76 11.08 -1.27 -8.83
C GLU A 76 10.51 0.16 -8.72
N ILE A 77 9.28 0.34 -9.16
CA ILE A 77 8.50 1.56 -8.95
C ILE A 77 7.33 1.20 -8.03
N PRO A 78 7.17 1.85 -6.86
CA PRO A 78 6.09 1.53 -5.94
C PRO A 78 4.70 1.58 -6.61
N MET A 79 3.83 0.64 -6.25
CA MET A 79 2.43 0.63 -6.65
C MET A 79 1.61 1.41 -5.62
N LEU A 80 1.50 2.72 -5.82
CA LEU A 80 0.85 3.62 -4.89
C LEU A 80 -0.67 3.43 -4.85
N SER A 81 -1.27 3.78 -3.73
CA SER A 81 -2.71 3.92 -3.59
C SER A 81 -3.21 5.22 -4.25
N LEU A 82 -4.51 5.37 -4.38
CA LEU A 82 -5.14 6.62 -4.80
C LEU A 82 -5.81 7.28 -3.59
N ASP A 83 -5.73 8.61 -3.53
CA ASP A 83 -6.60 9.37 -2.64
C ASP A 83 -8.05 9.29 -3.13
N ASN A 84 -9.00 9.47 -2.22
CA ASN A 84 -10.42 9.38 -2.54
C ASN A 84 -11.08 10.75 -2.46
N VAL A 85 -12.06 10.95 -3.34
CA VAL A 85 -13.07 12.01 -3.25
C VAL A 85 -14.46 11.37 -3.24
N PHE A 86 -15.40 11.99 -2.56
CA PHE A 86 -16.76 11.47 -2.35
C PHE A 86 -17.84 12.44 -2.80
N SER A 87 -17.45 13.68 -3.11
CA SER A 87 -18.38 14.73 -3.54
C SER A 87 -17.81 15.57 -4.66
N SER A 88 -18.70 16.31 -5.31
CA SER A 88 -18.37 17.30 -6.35
C SER A 88 -17.46 18.41 -5.80
N GLU A 89 -17.69 18.85 -4.56
CA GLU A 89 -16.89 19.88 -3.88
C GLU A 89 -15.46 19.39 -3.63
N GLU A 90 -15.30 18.15 -3.17
CA GLU A 90 -13.98 17.54 -2.98
C GLU A 90 -13.23 17.37 -4.30
N LEU A 91 -13.95 17.02 -5.36
CA LEU A 91 -13.38 16.93 -6.72
C LEU A 91 -12.89 18.28 -7.23
N GLN A 92 -13.68 19.36 -7.04
CA GLN A 92 -13.27 20.72 -7.38
C GLN A 92 -12.05 21.16 -6.55
N ALA A 93 -12.04 20.84 -5.26
CA ALA A 93 -10.90 21.10 -4.38
C ALA A 93 -9.64 20.33 -4.80
N PHE A 94 -9.78 19.12 -5.32
CA PHE A 94 -8.69 18.34 -5.89
C PHE A 94 -8.07 19.05 -7.10
N GLU A 95 -8.88 19.53 -8.04
CA GLU A 95 -8.41 20.28 -9.20
C GLU A 95 -7.74 21.59 -8.79
N GLN A 96 -8.35 22.32 -7.84
CA GLN A 96 -7.78 23.57 -7.32
C GLN A 96 -6.41 23.37 -6.66
N ARG A 97 -6.24 22.33 -5.83
CA ARG A 97 -4.94 22.01 -5.22
C ARG A 97 -3.83 21.78 -6.24
N MET A 98 -4.16 21.18 -7.40
CA MET A 98 -3.19 20.98 -8.49
C MET A 98 -2.80 22.32 -9.11
N SER A 99 -3.75 23.21 -9.39
CA SER A 99 -3.50 24.55 -9.92
C SER A 99 -2.66 25.39 -8.97
N ASP A 100 -2.98 25.36 -7.67
CA ASP A 100 -2.25 26.09 -6.64
C ASP A 100 -0.79 25.61 -6.54
N ARG A 101 -0.59 24.29 -6.67
CA ARG A 101 0.75 23.72 -6.66
C ARG A 101 1.57 24.12 -7.88
N LEU A 102 0.96 24.17 -9.05
CA LEU A 102 1.60 24.60 -10.29
C LEU A 102 1.79 26.13 -10.33
N LYS A 103 1.15 26.86 -9.42
CA LYS A 103 1.18 28.33 -9.34
C LYS A 103 0.74 29.04 -10.64
N ARG A 104 -0.15 28.39 -11.38
CA ARG A 104 -0.76 28.89 -12.61
C ARG A 104 -2.11 28.22 -12.83
N GLU A 105 -2.99 28.90 -13.53
CA GLU A 105 -4.22 28.26 -14.03
C GLU A 105 -3.87 27.30 -15.17
N VAL A 106 -4.35 26.07 -15.04
CA VAL A 106 -4.17 25.00 -16.02
C VAL A 106 -5.53 24.40 -16.33
N ARG A 107 -5.83 24.25 -17.61
CA ARG A 107 -6.93 23.39 -18.04
C ARG A 107 -6.45 21.94 -18.03
N PHE A 108 -6.99 21.16 -17.09
CA PHE A 108 -6.67 19.74 -16.99
C PHE A 108 -7.57 18.93 -17.92
N THR A 109 -6.93 18.08 -18.73
CA THR A 109 -7.59 16.95 -19.37
C THR A 109 -7.33 15.72 -18.52
N PHE A 110 -8.39 15.01 -18.19
CA PHE A 110 -8.30 13.78 -17.38
C PHE A 110 -8.62 12.55 -18.22
N CYS A 111 -7.82 11.52 -18.08
CA CYS A 111 -8.17 10.16 -18.46
C CYS A 111 -9.04 9.56 -17.34
N CYS A 112 -10.30 9.30 -17.67
CA CYS A 112 -11.30 8.78 -16.74
C CYS A 112 -11.57 7.32 -17.03
N GLU A 113 -11.63 6.50 -16.00
CA GLU A 113 -11.86 5.05 -16.09
C GLU A 113 -12.73 4.54 -14.94
N PRO A 114 -13.49 3.44 -15.11
CA PRO A 114 -14.16 2.79 -14.00
C PRO A 114 -13.13 2.28 -12.99
N LYS A 115 -13.44 2.40 -11.71
CA LYS A 115 -12.66 1.79 -10.63
C LYS A 115 -13.10 0.34 -10.44
N LEU A 116 -12.37 -0.55 -11.08
CA LEU A 116 -12.65 -1.98 -11.02
C LEU A 116 -12.48 -2.50 -9.58
N ASP A 117 -13.40 -3.35 -9.17
CA ASP A 117 -13.37 -4.00 -7.86
C ASP A 117 -12.75 -5.39 -7.98
N GLY A 118 -11.43 -5.44 -7.99
CA GLY A 118 -10.63 -6.65 -8.19
C GLY A 118 -9.35 -6.66 -7.39
N LEU A 119 -8.29 -7.18 -7.98
CA LEU A 119 -6.95 -7.26 -7.40
C LEU A 119 -5.94 -6.60 -8.35
N ALA A 120 -5.24 -5.59 -7.85
CA ALA A 120 -4.20 -4.89 -8.59
C ALA A 120 -2.97 -5.79 -8.80
N VAL A 121 -2.49 -5.84 -10.03
CA VAL A 121 -1.33 -6.64 -10.42
C VAL A 121 -0.34 -5.84 -11.26
N SER A 122 0.91 -6.25 -11.19
CA SER A 122 2.01 -5.78 -12.03
C SER A 122 2.44 -6.93 -12.95
N LEU A 123 2.56 -6.64 -14.24
CA LEU A 123 2.98 -7.57 -15.27
C LEU A 123 4.30 -7.05 -15.87
N LEU A 124 5.38 -7.80 -15.74
CA LEU A 124 6.66 -7.45 -16.34
C LEU A 124 6.87 -8.23 -17.64
N TYR A 125 6.98 -7.48 -18.72
CA TYR A 125 7.38 -7.98 -20.04
C TYR A 125 8.85 -7.64 -20.30
N VAL A 126 9.61 -8.62 -20.75
CA VAL A 126 10.99 -8.43 -21.21
C VAL A 126 11.06 -8.90 -22.66
N ASN A 127 11.53 -8.03 -23.53
CA ASN A 127 11.54 -8.27 -24.99
C ASN A 127 10.15 -8.74 -25.50
N GLY A 128 9.10 -8.12 -24.99
CA GLY A 128 7.71 -8.44 -25.34
C GLY A 128 7.15 -9.72 -24.72
N GLN A 129 7.89 -10.44 -23.90
CA GLN A 129 7.42 -11.69 -23.27
C GLN A 129 7.14 -11.50 -21.79
N LEU A 130 6.00 -12.03 -21.30
CA LEU A 130 5.64 -12.00 -19.88
C LEU A 130 6.59 -12.89 -19.08
N VAL A 131 7.44 -12.27 -18.26
CA VAL A 131 8.43 -12.98 -17.44
C VAL A 131 8.05 -13.04 -15.97
N GLN A 132 7.31 -12.05 -15.45
CA GLN A 132 6.94 -11.99 -14.05
C GLN A 132 5.60 -11.27 -13.88
N ALA A 133 4.79 -11.77 -12.95
CA ALA A 133 3.60 -11.09 -12.46
C ALA A 133 3.59 -11.09 -10.94
N ALA A 134 3.18 -9.98 -10.34
CA ALA A 134 3.12 -9.81 -8.91
C ALA A 134 1.82 -9.09 -8.48
N THR A 135 1.34 -9.40 -7.29
CA THR A 135 0.30 -8.59 -6.63
C THR A 135 0.87 -7.25 -6.19
N ARG A 136 0.01 -6.27 -5.98
CA ARG A 136 0.44 -4.99 -5.41
C ARG A 136 1.07 -5.15 -4.01
N GLY A 137 0.52 -6.04 -3.19
CA GLY A 137 0.91 -6.20 -1.79
C GLY A 137 0.72 -4.91 -1.00
N ASP A 138 1.76 -4.50 -0.27
CA ASP A 138 1.80 -3.24 0.48
C ASP A 138 2.19 -2.01 -0.38
N GLY A 139 2.34 -2.22 -1.69
CA GLY A 139 2.80 -1.22 -2.65
C GLY A 139 4.30 -1.22 -2.91
N ALA A 140 5.11 -1.66 -1.96
CA ALA A 140 6.57 -1.84 -2.11
C ALA A 140 6.94 -3.29 -2.46
N THR A 141 6.23 -4.25 -1.88
CA THR A 141 6.48 -5.69 -2.05
C THR A 141 5.16 -6.42 -2.26
N GLY A 142 5.10 -7.26 -3.28
CA GLY A 142 3.97 -8.11 -3.60
C GLY A 142 4.36 -9.59 -3.65
N GLU A 143 3.36 -10.45 -3.86
CA GLU A 143 3.55 -11.89 -4.07
C GLU A 143 3.72 -12.20 -5.55
N GLU A 144 4.70 -13.02 -5.90
CA GLU A 144 4.87 -13.50 -7.28
C GLU A 144 3.78 -14.52 -7.63
N ILE A 145 2.98 -14.16 -8.62
CA ILE A 145 1.83 -14.95 -9.09
C ILE A 145 1.91 -15.25 -10.59
N THR A 146 3.12 -15.32 -11.12
CA THR A 146 3.37 -15.45 -12.57
C THR A 146 2.65 -16.65 -13.16
N GLU A 147 2.74 -17.82 -12.53
CA GLU A 147 2.10 -19.03 -13.03
C GLU A 147 0.56 -18.93 -13.03
N ASN A 148 0.00 -18.26 -12.03
CA ASN A 148 -1.45 -18.04 -11.94
C ASN A 148 -1.91 -17.05 -13.01
N VAL A 149 -1.20 -15.95 -13.18
CA VAL A 149 -1.51 -14.93 -14.20
C VAL A 149 -1.42 -15.50 -15.61
N ARG A 150 -0.49 -16.41 -15.87
CA ARG A 150 -0.37 -17.08 -17.17
C ARG A 150 -1.61 -17.87 -17.56
N THR A 151 -2.44 -18.26 -16.60
CA THR A 151 -3.72 -18.95 -16.86
C THR A 151 -4.84 -18.01 -17.28
N ILE A 152 -4.70 -16.70 -17.04
CA ILE A 152 -5.71 -15.69 -17.38
C ILE A 152 -5.63 -15.40 -18.88
N LYS A 153 -6.63 -15.84 -19.62
CA LYS A 153 -6.64 -15.81 -21.08
C LYS A 153 -6.63 -14.40 -21.68
N ALA A 154 -7.15 -13.41 -20.95
CA ALA A 154 -7.13 -12.00 -21.35
C ALA A 154 -5.74 -11.37 -21.31
N ILE A 155 -4.78 -11.93 -20.57
CA ILE A 155 -3.42 -11.41 -20.45
C ILE A 155 -2.53 -12.06 -21.50
N PRO A 156 -1.92 -11.30 -22.44
CA PRO A 156 -1.02 -11.85 -23.43
C PRO A 156 0.27 -12.36 -22.79
N LEU A 157 0.71 -13.56 -23.17
CA LEU A 157 2.02 -14.10 -22.78
C LEU A 157 3.16 -13.44 -23.57
N ALA A 158 2.84 -12.96 -24.76
CA ALA A 158 3.74 -12.18 -25.60
C ALA A 158 2.97 -10.97 -26.16
N LEU A 159 3.60 -9.81 -26.12
CA LEU A 159 3.04 -8.60 -26.71
C LEU A 159 2.98 -8.73 -28.24
N ARG A 160 1.94 -8.15 -28.82
CA ARG A 160 1.72 -8.11 -30.28
C ARG A 160 2.49 -6.96 -30.90
N GLY A 161 2.68 -7.03 -32.21
CA GLY A 161 3.33 -5.94 -32.97
C GLY A 161 4.81 -5.79 -32.66
N SER A 162 5.27 -4.57 -32.56
CA SER A 162 6.66 -4.20 -32.30
C SER A 162 6.75 -2.81 -31.65
N GLY A 163 7.97 -2.39 -31.29
CA GLY A 163 8.20 -1.06 -30.74
C GLY A 163 7.98 -0.94 -29.22
N TRP A 164 7.79 -2.06 -28.53
CA TRP A 164 7.74 -2.07 -27.06
C TRP A 164 9.14 -1.88 -26.47
N PRO A 165 9.24 -1.29 -25.28
CA PRO A 165 10.49 -1.23 -24.52
C PRO A 165 11.06 -2.62 -24.23
N GLU A 166 12.37 -2.73 -24.10
CA GLU A 166 13.03 -3.99 -23.71
C GLU A 166 12.44 -4.53 -22.40
N ARG A 167 12.19 -3.64 -21.44
CA ARG A 167 11.49 -3.93 -20.18
C ARG A 167 10.26 -3.03 -20.07
N LEU A 168 9.11 -3.65 -19.94
CA LEU A 168 7.83 -2.95 -19.81
C LEU A 168 7.03 -3.55 -18.65
N GLU A 169 6.75 -2.75 -17.62
CA GLU A 169 5.82 -3.08 -16.56
C GLU A 169 4.43 -2.53 -16.90
N VAL A 170 3.46 -3.41 -17.01
CA VAL A 170 2.05 -3.05 -17.18
C VAL A 170 1.32 -3.27 -15.88
N ARG A 171 0.52 -2.29 -15.47
CA ARG A 171 -0.30 -2.35 -14.27
C ARG A 171 -1.76 -2.42 -14.65
N GLY A 172 -2.50 -3.22 -13.93
CA GLY A 172 -3.93 -3.41 -14.19
C GLY A 172 -4.63 -4.12 -13.06
N GLU A 173 -5.91 -4.37 -13.30
CA GLU A 173 -6.78 -5.05 -12.34
C GLU A 173 -7.20 -6.40 -12.88
N VAL A 174 -6.99 -7.46 -12.09
CA VAL A 174 -7.62 -8.76 -12.30
C VAL A 174 -8.95 -8.77 -11.57
N PHE A 175 -10.00 -9.09 -12.27
CA PHE A 175 -11.36 -9.08 -11.74
C PHE A 175 -12.15 -10.30 -12.22
N MET A 176 -13.28 -10.56 -11.58
CA MET A 176 -14.20 -11.61 -11.99
C MET A 176 -15.48 -10.98 -12.54
N PRO A 177 -15.82 -11.19 -13.81
CA PRO A 177 -17.09 -10.74 -14.37
C PRO A 177 -18.29 -11.31 -13.61
N LYS A 178 -19.37 -10.52 -13.51
CA LYS A 178 -20.60 -10.89 -12.77
C LYS A 178 -21.16 -12.24 -13.18
N ALA A 179 -21.31 -12.47 -14.48
CA ALA A 179 -21.84 -13.73 -15.00
C ALA A 179 -20.97 -14.94 -14.63
N GLY A 180 -19.64 -14.79 -14.69
CA GLY A 180 -18.70 -15.83 -14.28
C GLY A 180 -18.75 -16.12 -12.78
N PHE A 181 -18.87 -15.09 -11.97
CA PHE A 181 -19.03 -15.18 -10.52
C PHE A 181 -20.31 -15.93 -10.14
N GLU A 182 -21.45 -15.57 -10.74
CA GLU A 182 -22.74 -16.21 -10.50
C GLU A 182 -22.71 -17.69 -10.90
N ALA A 183 -22.19 -18.01 -12.09
CA ALA A 183 -22.08 -19.38 -12.57
C ALA A 183 -21.16 -20.24 -11.69
N MET A 184 -20.04 -19.67 -11.22
CA MET A 184 -19.12 -20.34 -10.32
C MET A 184 -19.75 -20.64 -8.96
N ASN A 185 -20.42 -19.66 -8.36
CA ASN A 185 -21.11 -19.82 -7.08
C ASN A 185 -22.29 -20.80 -7.17
N ALA A 186 -23.02 -20.80 -8.27
CA ALA A 186 -24.09 -21.79 -8.50
C ALA A 186 -23.56 -23.23 -8.53
N LYS A 187 -22.40 -23.47 -9.18
CA LYS A 187 -21.74 -24.78 -9.17
C LYS A 187 -21.26 -25.18 -7.78
N ALA A 188 -20.62 -24.25 -7.05
CA ALA A 188 -20.15 -24.50 -5.69
C ALA A 188 -21.32 -24.84 -4.75
N LEU A 189 -22.42 -24.10 -4.83
CA LEU A 189 -23.62 -24.37 -4.04
C LEU A 189 -24.22 -25.76 -4.34
N ALA A 190 -24.29 -26.12 -5.62
CA ALA A 190 -24.79 -27.45 -6.04
C ALA A 190 -23.88 -28.60 -5.57
N ALA A 191 -22.58 -28.33 -5.41
CA ALA A 191 -21.60 -29.28 -4.89
C ALA A 191 -21.50 -29.28 -3.34
N GLY A 192 -22.24 -28.43 -2.65
CA GLY A 192 -22.13 -28.26 -1.19
C GLY A 192 -20.82 -27.60 -0.74
N GLU A 193 -20.16 -26.88 -1.63
CA GLU A 193 -18.91 -26.17 -1.36
C GLU A 193 -19.18 -24.72 -0.92
N LYS A 194 -18.14 -24.12 -0.33
CA LYS A 194 -18.21 -22.73 0.11
C LYS A 194 -18.29 -21.78 -1.08
N VAL A 195 -19.29 -20.89 -1.07
CA VAL A 195 -19.45 -19.81 -2.06
C VAL A 195 -18.66 -18.56 -1.66
N PHE A 196 -18.25 -17.78 -2.66
CA PHE A 196 -17.67 -16.46 -2.43
C PHE A 196 -18.77 -15.42 -2.22
N VAL A 197 -18.48 -14.44 -1.37
CA VAL A 197 -19.45 -13.41 -0.99
C VAL A 197 -19.61 -12.37 -2.09
N ASN A 198 -18.54 -12.01 -2.79
CA ASN A 198 -18.55 -11.01 -3.84
C ASN A 198 -17.48 -11.30 -4.92
N PRO A 199 -17.58 -10.70 -6.12
CA PRO A 199 -16.64 -10.91 -7.20
C PRO A 199 -15.19 -10.55 -6.88
N ARG A 200 -14.94 -9.54 -6.04
CA ARG A 200 -13.59 -9.15 -5.62
C ARG A 200 -12.93 -10.24 -4.79
N ASN A 201 -13.61 -10.74 -3.76
CA ASN A 201 -13.09 -11.83 -2.93
C ASN A 201 -12.87 -13.10 -3.75
N ALA A 202 -13.77 -13.36 -4.71
CA ALA A 202 -13.62 -14.47 -5.64
C ALA A 202 -12.39 -14.30 -6.54
N ALA A 203 -12.16 -13.11 -7.09
CA ALA A 203 -10.98 -12.82 -7.90
C ALA A 203 -9.69 -12.96 -7.09
N ALA A 204 -9.60 -12.34 -5.91
CA ALA A 204 -8.45 -12.41 -5.02
C ALA A 204 -8.14 -13.85 -4.59
N GLY A 205 -9.17 -14.58 -4.13
CA GLY A 205 -9.03 -15.98 -3.72
C GLY A 205 -8.68 -16.92 -4.89
N SER A 206 -9.14 -16.63 -6.09
CA SER A 206 -8.83 -17.40 -7.30
C SER A 206 -7.41 -17.12 -7.82
N LEU A 207 -6.93 -15.89 -7.69
CA LEU A 207 -5.60 -15.49 -8.18
C LEU A 207 -4.49 -15.95 -7.24
N ARG A 208 -4.75 -16.01 -5.94
CA ARG A 208 -3.77 -16.39 -4.90
C ARG A 208 -3.88 -17.87 -4.54
N GLN A 209 -3.79 -18.74 -5.55
CA GLN A 209 -3.78 -20.20 -5.39
C GLN A 209 -2.37 -20.75 -5.58
N LEU A 210 -1.93 -21.61 -4.69
CA LEU A 210 -0.65 -22.31 -4.84
C LEU A 210 -0.65 -23.28 -6.01
N ASP A 211 -1.81 -23.80 -6.35
CA ASP A 211 -2.04 -24.59 -7.56
C ASP A 211 -2.68 -23.73 -8.65
N SER A 212 -1.90 -23.38 -9.67
CA SER A 212 -2.37 -22.55 -10.78
C SER A 212 -3.48 -23.18 -11.62
N ARG A 213 -3.70 -24.51 -11.52
CA ARG A 213 -4.82 -25.20 -12.17
C ARG A 213 -6.17 -24.77 -11.59
N ILE A 214 -6.20 -24.43 -10.30
CA ILE A 214 -7.39 -23.86 -9.64
C ILE A 214 -7.67 -22.49 -10.26
N THR A 215 -6.66 -21.64 -10.37
CA THR A 215 -6.78 -20.32 -11.03
C THR A 215 -7.26 -20.47 -12.48
N ALA A 216 -6.71 -21.43 -13.22
CA ALA A 216 -7.12 -21.73 -14.60
C ALA A 216 -8.59 -22.09 -14.76
N SER A 217 -9.21 -22.68 -13.74
CA SER A 217 -10.63 -23.04 -13.73
C SER A 217 -11.56 -21.86 -13.41
N ARG A 218 -11.00 -20.71 -13.04
CA ARG A 218 -11.77 -19.53 -12.60
C ARG A 218 -11.99 -18.55 -13.75
N PRO A 219 -13.19 -17.92 -13.82
CA PRO A 219 -13.54 -16.99 -14.88
C PRO A 219 -12.95 -15.59 -14.61
N LEU A 220 -11.61 -15.48 -14.58
CA LEU A 220 -10.90 -14.23 -14.34
C LEU A 220 -10.71 -13.45 -15.65
N SER A 221 -10.74 -12.12 -15.54
CA SER A 221 -10.43 -11.20 -16.61
C SER A 221 -9.46 -10.12 -16.12
N PHE A 222 -9.01 -9.26 -17.04
CA PHE A 222 -8.00 -8.25 -16.76
C PHE A 222 -8.22 -7.00 -17.61
N TYR A 223 -8.03 -5.82 -17.02
CA TYR A 223 -7.87 -4.57 -17.75
C TYR A 223 -6.60 -3.85 -17.28
N ALA A 224 -5.80 -3.39 -18.26
CA ALA A 224 -4.66 -2.53 -18.00
C ALA A 224 -5.12 -1.10 -17.69
N TYR A 225 -4.47 -0.43 -16.76
CA TYR A 225 -4.76 0.96 -16.40
C TYR A 225 -3.53 1.85 -16.29
N GLY A 226 -2.35 1.32 -16.49
CA GLY A 226 -1.12 2.11 -16.40
C GLY A 226 0.13 1.32 -16.70
N VAL A 227 1.25 2.01 -16.60
CA VAL A 227 2.59 1.48 -16.81
C VAL A 227 3.49 1.87 -15.64
N GLY A 228 4.48 1.02 -15.39
CA GLY A 228 5.57 1.30 -14.48
C GLY A 228 6.89 1.45 -15.23
N VAL A 229 7.83 0.53 -15.01
CA VAL A 229 9.13 0.48 -15.71
C VAL A 229 8.93 0.46 -17.22
N GLY A 230 9.71 1.23 -17.96
CA GLY A 230 9.60 1.38 -19.43
C GLY A 230 8.56 2.40 -19.86
N GLY A 231 7.74 2.92 -18.96
CA GLY A 231 6.73 3.92 -19.27
C GLY A 231 7.31 5.24 -19.81
N GLU A 232 8.53 5.59 -19.41
CA GLU A 232 9.26 6.77 -19.90
C GLU A 232 9.58 6.74 -21.40
N GLN A 233 9.55 5.56 -22.02
CA GLN A 233 9.77 5.37 -23.45
C GLN A 233 8.48 5.44 -24.27
N LEU A 234 7.33 5.56 -23.60
CA LEU A 234 6.02 5.67 -24.24
C LEU A 234 5.64 7.13 -24.48
N GLY A 235 4.47 7.35 -25.08
CA GLY A 235 3.98 8.68 -25.39
C GLY A 235 3.79 9.62 -24.20
N ASP A 236 3.50 10.86 -24.47
CA ASP A 236 3.41 11.99 -23.55
C ASP A 236 2.04 12.17 -22.90
N SER A 237 1.07 11.31 -23.22
CA SER A 237 -0.24 11.28 -22.60
C SER A 237 -0.58 9.91 -22.01
N HIS A 238 -1.32 9.90 -20.89
CA HIS A 238 -1.74 8.66 -20.25
C HIS A 238 -2.66 7.83 -21.16
N PHE A 239 -3.64 8.48 -21.79
CA PHE A 239 -4.55 7.82 -22.73
C PHE A 239 -3.79 7.26 -23.94
N GLY A 240 -2.80 8.00 -24.46
CA GLY A 240 -1.94 7.54 -25.54
C GLY A 240 -1.14 6.30 -25.15
N ARG A 241 -0.60 6.24 -23.92
CA ARG A 241 0.10 5.06 -23.39
C ARG A 241 -0.84 3.86 -23.28
N LEU A 242 -2.07 4.06 -22.79
CA LEU A 242 -3.07 2.97 -22.75
C LEU A 242 -3.41 2.49 -24.17
N THR A 243 -3.53 3.38 -25.13
CA THR A 243 -3.79 3.03 -26.53
C THR A 243 -2.66 2.17 -27.10
N GLN A 244 -1.39 2.51 -26.80
CA GLN A 244 -0.24 1.67 -27.18
C GLN A 244 -0.31 0.28 -26.53
N LEU A 245 -0.68 0.18 -25.24
CA LEU A 245 -0.87 -1.12 -24.59
C LEU A 245 -1.93 -1.97 -25.29
N LYS A 246 -3.04 -1.33 -25.73
CA LYS A 246 -4.10 -2.01 -26.48
C LYS A 246 -3.60 -2.52 -27.84
N GLU A 247 -2.80 -1.75 -28.54
CA GLU A 247 -2.18 -2.16 -29.81
C GLU A 247 -1.26 -3.37 -29.61
N TRP A 248 -0.60 -3.48 -28.47
CA TRP A 248 0.23 -4.62 -28.10
C TRP A 248 -0.54 -5.82 -27.54
N GLY A 249 -1.88 -5.75 -27.52
CA GLY A 249 -2.76 -6.87 -27.17
C GLY A 249 -3.23 -6.90 -25.73
N LEU A 250 -2.99 -5.86 -24.95
CA LEU A 250 -3.48 -5.75 -23.58
C LEU A 250 -4.90 -5.18 -23.56
N PRO A 251 -5.86 -5.81 -22.88
CA PRO A 251 -7.22 -5.30 -22.85
C PRO A 251 -7.33 -4.06 -21.97
N LEU A 252 -8.12 -3.10 -22.42
CA LEU A 252 -8.51 -1.90 -21.69
C LEU A 252 -10.01 -1.92 -21.41
N SER A 253 -10.43 -1.27 -20.34
CA SER A 253 -11.85 -0.99 -20.15
C SER A 253 -12.40 -0.18 -21.33
N PRO A 254 -13.53 -0.60 -21.94
CA PRO A 254 -14.16 0.15 -23.03
C PRO A 254 -14.72 1.50 -22.57
N GLU A 255 -14.85 1.71 -21.25
CA GLU A 255 -15.38 2.94 -20.66
C GLU A 255 -14.32 4.03 -20.45
N VAL A 256 -13.05 3.80 -20.80
CA VAL A 256 -11.98 4.80 -20.67
C VAL A 256 -12.26 5.97 -21.62
N LYS A 257 -12.31 7.19 -21.08
CA LYS A 257 -12.61 8.42 -21.83
C LYS A 257 -11.77 9.59 -21.34
N LEU A 258 -11.47 10.52 -22.24
CA LEU A 258 -10.91 11.82 -21.90
C LEU A 258 -12.02 12.80 -21.52
N LYS A 259 -11.82 13.58 -20.45
CA LYS A 259 -12.74 14.60 -19.95
C LYS A 259 -11.99 15.86 -19.54
N GLU A 260 -12.64 17.00 -19.71
CA GLU A 260 -12.07 18.31 -19.38
C GLU A 260 -12.54 18.76 -18.00
N GLY A 261 -11.57 19.04 -17.11
CA GLY A 261 -11.79 19.62 -15.80
C GLY A 261 -12.65 18.78 -14.85
N ALA A 262 -12.85 19.28 -13.64
CA ALA A 262 -13.67 18.63 -12.61
C ALA A 262 -15.13 18.43 -13.09
N ALA A 263 -15.68 19.35 -13.85
CA ALA A 263 -17.05 19.23 -14.39
C ALA A 263 -17.18 18.04 -15.36
N GLY A 264 -16.21 17.84 -16.25
CA GLY A 264 -16.18 16.69 -17.15
C GLY A 264 -16.00 15.36 -16.40
N CYS A 265 -15.18 15.36 -15.36
CA CYS A 265 -15.00 14.22 -14.46
C CYS A 265 -16.30 13.87 -13.72
N GLN A 266 -17.02 14.88 -13.20
CA GLN A 266 -18.30 14.67 -12.53
C GLN A 266 -19.34 14.08 -13.48
N ALA A 267 -19.44 14.60 -14.71
CA ALA A 267 -20.35 14.06 -15.72
C ALA A 267 -20.03 12.59 -16.05
N PHE A 268 -18.74 12.21 -16.09
CA PHE A 268 -18.33 10.82 -16.27
C PHE A 268 -18.74 9.94 -15.07
N HIS A 269 -18.53 10.41 -13.84
CA HIS A 269 -18.96 9.73 -12.64
C HIS A 269 -20.46 9.43 -12.66
N ASP A 270 -21.27 10.44 -12.97
CA ASP A 270 -22.73 10.33 -12.96
C ASP A 270 -23.24 9.37 -14.05
N ASP A 271 -22.64 9.41 -15.24
CA ASP A 271 -22.95 8.47 -16.33
C ASP A 271 -22.64 7.02 -15.95
N ILE A 272 -21.45 6.77 -15.40
CA ILE A 272 -21.04 5.41 -15.00
C ILE A 272 -21.88 4.92 -13.81
N LEU A 273 -22.18 5.80 -12.83
CA LEU A 273 -23.06 5.46 -11.71
C LEU A 273 -24.45 5.04 -12.17
N ALA A 274 -25.03 5.78 -13.12
CA ALA A 274 -26.35 5.46 -13.68
C ALA A 274 -26.37 4.10 -14.39
N ARG A 275 -25.26 3.70 -15.04
CA ARG A 275 -25.12 2.45 -15.78
C ARG A 275 -24.43 1.32 -15.00
N ARG A 276 -24.10 1.54 -13.73
CA ARG A 276 -23.35 0.58 -12.88
C ARG A 276 -23.94 -0.83 -12.91
N GLY A 277 -25.26 -0.93 -12.84
CA GLY A 277 -25.97 -2.21 -12.87
C GLY A 277 -25.83 -2.98 -14.19
N GLU A 278 -25.67 -2.28 -15.30
CA GLU A 278 -25.58 -2.82 -16.66
C GLU A 278 -24.16 -3.29 -17.01
N LEU A 279 -23.14 -2.79 -16.28
CA LEU A 279 -21.76 -3.18 -16.54
C LEU A 279 -21.53 -4.66 -16.18
N PRO A 280 -20.76 -5.40 -17.00
CA PRO A 280 -20.54 -6.83 -16.80
C PRO A 280 -19.60 -7.16 -15.65
N TYR A 281 -19.09 -6.16 -14.95
CA TYR A 281 -18.17 -6.25 -13.80
C TYR A 281 -18.58 -5.30 -12.69
N GLU A 282 -18.13 -5.58 -11.47
CA GLU A 282 -18.34 -4.70 -10.32
C GLU A 282 -17.32 -3.58 -10.27
N ILE A 283 -17.79 -2.41 -9.86
CA ILE A 283 -17.00 -1.19 -9.66
C ILE A 283 -17.45 -0.48 -8.38
N ASP A 284 -16.54 0.21 -7.72
CA ASP A 284 -16.80 0.97 -6.49
C ASP A 284 -16.68 2.51 -6.67
N GLY A 285 -16.46 2.95 -7.89
CA GLY A 285 -16.29 4.34 -8.27
C GLY A 285 -15.68 4.49 -9.65
N VAL A 286 -15.09 5.63 -9.88
CA VAL A 286 -14.31 5.94 -11.08
C VAL A 286 -12.96 6.52 -10.69
N VAL A 287 -11.99 6.50 -11.59
CA VAL A 287 -10.65 7.04 -11.36
C VAL A 287 -10.38 8.13 -12.39
N TYR A 288 -9.79 9.22 -11.95
CA TYR A 288 -9.31 10.30 -12.79
C TYR A 288 -7.81 10.42 -12.70
N LYS A 289 -7.17 10.56 -13.83
CA LYS A 289 -5.72 10.77 -13.93
C LYS A 289 -5.47 11.93 -14.88
N VAL A 290 -4.66 12.89 -14.49
CA VAL A 290 -4.22 13.95 -15.40
C VAL A 290 -3.57 13.31 -16.63
N ASP A 291 -4.06 13.62 -17.81
CA ASP A 291 -3.65 12.93 -19.04
C ASP A 291 -2.24 13.29 -19.48
N ALA A 292 -1.85 14.56 -19.39
CA ALA A 292 -0.52 15.01 -19.77
C ALA A 292 0.56 14.49 -18.80
N ILE A 293 1.49 13.68 -19.30
CA ILE A 293 2.57 13.09 -18.48
C ILE A 293 3.48 14.17 -17.91
N ALA A 294 3.77 15.23 -18.64
CA ALA A 294 4.56 16.36 -18.14
C ALA A 294 3.94 17.00 -16.88
N LEU A 295 2.61 17.12 -16.84
CA LEU A 295 1.89 17.62 -15.67
C LEU A 295 1.90 16.61 -14.51
N GLN A 296 1.81 15.32 -14.79
CA GLN A 296 1.95 14.29 -13.75
C GLN A 296 3.32 14.38 -13.07
N GLU A 297 4.38 14.54 -13.85
CA GLU A 297 5.76 14.68 -13.34
C GLU A 297 5.94 15.96 -12.51
N GLU A 298 5.38 17.08 -12.98
CA GLU A 298 5.45 18.37 -12.27
C GLU A 298 4.67 18.34 -10.94
N LEU A 299 3.50 17.72 -10.91
CA LEU A 299 2.67 17.55 -9.72
C LEU A 299 3.29 16.56 -8.72
N GLY A 300 3.86 15.48 -9.21
CA GLY A 300 4.54 14.48 -8.41
C GLY A 300 3.62 13.71 -7.46
N PHE A 301 4.20 13.29 -6.33
CA PHE A 301 3.58 12.37 -5.39
C PHE A 301 3.59 12.91 -3.96
N VAL A 302 2.67 12.42 -3.14
CA VAL A 302 2.78 12.39 -1.68
C VAL A 302 3.26 11.00 -1.26
N ALA A 303 3.44 10.77 0.05
CA ALA A 303 4.03 9.51 0.55
C ALA A 303 3.36 8.23 0.02
N ARG A 304 2.05 8.27 -0.23
CA ARG A 304 1.26 7.07 -0.59
C ARG A 304 0.41 7.20 -1.85
N ALA A 305 0.35 8.37 -2.46
CA ALA A 305 -0.54 8.64 -3.58
C ALA A 305 0.04 9.65 -4.57
N PRO A 306 -0.29 9.55 -5.86
CA PRO A 306 -0.01 10.60 -6.83
C PRO A 306 -0.90 11.82 -6.56
N ARG A 307 -0.36 13.03 -6.76
CA ARG A 307 -1.15 14.27 -6.65
C ARG A 307 -2.03 14.53 -7.87
N TRP A 308 -1.75 13.84 -8.96
CA TRP A 308 -2.38 14.00 -10.27
C TRP A 308 -3.49 12.97 -10.55
N ALA A 309 -3.81 12.12 -9.59
CA ALA A 309 -4.86 11.12 -9.72
C ALA A 309 -5.68 11.00 -8.44
N THR A 310 -6.95 10.69 -8.59
CA THR A 310 -7.86 10.43 -7.47
C THR A 310 -8.94 9.43 -7.86
N ALA A 311 -9.46 8.72 -6.88
CA ALA A 311 -10.63 7.86 -7.02
C ALA A 311 -11.88 8.59 -6.51
N HIS A 312 -12.92 8.67 -7.34
CA HIS A 312 -14.22 9.21 -6.95
C HIS A 312 -15.16 8.05 -6.68
N LYS A 313 -15.37 7.79 -5.41
CA LYS A 313 -16.18 6.65 -4.98
C LYS A 313 -17.67 6.93 -5.10
N PHE A 314 -18.44 5.91 -5.41
CA PHE A 314 -19.90 5.99 -5.44
C PHE A 314 -20.48 6.10 -4.03
N PRO A 315 -21.70 6.67 -3.90
CA PRO A 315 -22.43 6.64 -2.65
C PRO A 315 -22.56 5.22 -2.12
N ALA A 316 -22.39 5.07 -0.83
CA ALA A 316 -22.50 3.78 -0.16
C ALA A 316 -23.95 3.31 -0.14
N GLN A 317 -24.14 2.01 -0.13
CA GLN A 317 -25.45 1.42 0.15
C GLN A 317 -25.79 1.59 1.64
N GLU A 318 -27.03 1.90 1.93
CA GLU A 318 -27.55 2.15 3.27
C GLU A 318 -28.72 1.21 3.59
N GLU A 319 -28.79 0.75 4.84
CA GLU A 319 -29.90 -0.06 5.36
C GLU A 319 -30.18 0.33 6.80
N MET A 320 -31.43 0.10 7.25
CA MET A 320 -31.83 0.34 8.63
C MET A 320 -31.72 -0.91 9.49
N THR A 321 -31.26 -0.76 10.73
CA THR A 321 -31.22 -1.83 11.71
C THR A 321 -31.26 -1.26 13.14
N GLU A 322 -31.40 -2.12 14.14
CA GLU A 322 -31.42 -1.77 15.55
C GLU A 322 -30.01 -1.81 16.16
N LEU A 323 -29.65 -0.79 16.94
CA LEU A 323 -28.44 -0.76 17.75
C LEU A 323 -28.71 -1.48 19.08
N GLU A 324 -28.25 -2.73 19.18
CA GLU A 324 -28.49 -3.57 20.36
C GLU A 324 -27.55 -3.24 21.52
N ASN A 325 -26.30 -2.91 21.24
CA ASN A 325 -25.28 -2.56 22.22
C ASN A 325 -24.10 -1.81 21.59
N VAL A 326 -23.22 -1.28 22.43
CA VAL A 326 -21.94 -0.69 22.02
C VAL A 326 -20.81 -1.31 22.84
N GLU A 327 -19.81 -1.81 22.17
CA GLU A 327 -18.57 -2.30 22.76
C GLU A 327 -17.41 -1.36 22.39
N PHE A 328 -16.46 -1.23 23.30
CA PHE A 328 -15.26 -0.43 23.06
C PHE A 328 -14.08 -1.35 22.81
N GLN A 329 -13.53 -1.27 21.61
CA GLN A 329 -12.38 -2.05 21.18
C GLN A 329 -11.12 -1.20 21.29
N VAL A 330 -10.08 -1.78 21.84
CA VAL A 330 -8.75 -1.16 21.91
C VAL A 330 -7.93 -1.67 20.75
N GLY A 331 -7.60 -0.78 19.84
CA GLY A 331 -6.77 -1.09 18.68
C GLY A 331 -5.30 -1.24 19.07
N ARG A 332 -4.53 -1.78 18.12
CA ARG A 332 -3.07 -1.98 18.24
C ARG A 332 -2.27 -0.71 18.56
N THR A 333 -2.81 0.46 18.23
CA THR A 333 -2.23 1.78 18.53
C THR A 333 -2.79 2.42 19.80
N GLY A 334 -3.56 1.68 20.58
CA GLY A 334 -4.23 2.16 21.78
C GLY A 334 -5.54 2.92 21.54
N ALA A 335 -5.91 3.16 20.29
CA ALA A 335 -7.18 3.84 19.98
C ALA A 335 -8.37 3.07 20.54
N VAL A 336 -9.21 3.75 21.31
CA VAL A 336 -10.44 3.19 21.86
C VAL A 336 -11.58 3.54 20.90
N THR A 337 -12.01 2.53 20.17
CA THR A 337 -13.02 2.68 19.12
C THR A 337 -14.36 2.11 19.57
N PRO A 338 -15.43 2.91 19.57
CA PRO A 338 -16.76 2.41 19.84
C PRO A 338 -17.26 1.60 18.64
N VAL A 339 -17.69 0.38 18.89
CA VAL A 339 -18.23 -0.55 17.89
C VAL A 339 -19.68 -0.84 18.23
N ALA A 340 -20.57 -0.44 17.35
CA ALA A 340 -21.98 -0.74 17.43
C ALA A 340 -22.23 -2.23 17.20
N LYS A 341 -22.97 -2.87 18.10
CA LYS A 341 -23.52 -4.21 17.92
C LYS A 341 -24.93 -4.06 17.38
N LEU A 342 -25.14 -4.56 16.19
CA LEU A 342 -26.36 -4.37 15.42
C LEU A 342 -27.14 -5.67 15.31
N LYS A 343 -28.46 -5.55 15.27
CA LYS A 343 -29.28 -6.63 14.73
C LYS A 343 -28.82 -6.90 13.30
N PRO A 344 -28.46 -8.15 12.95
CA PRO A 344 -27.88 -8.46 11.65
C PRO A 344 -28.74 -7.95 10.49
N VAL A 345 -28.11 -7.25 9.54
CA VAL A 345 -28.76 -6.66 8.36
C VAL A 345 -27.90 -6.87 7.13
N PHE A 346 -28.54 -7.12 5.99
CA PHE A 346 -27.85 -7.30 4.72
C PHE A 346 -27.65 -5.94 4.04
N VAL A 347 -26.41 -5.47 3.90
CA VAL A 347 -26.04 -4.18 3.29
C VAL A 347 -24.76 -4.29 2.49
N GLY A 348 -24.73 -3.70 1.32
CA GLY A 348 -23.54 -3.72 0.45
C GLY A 348 -23.07 -5.12 0.08
N GLY A 349 -24.00 -6.10 -0.06
CA GLY A 349 -23.69 -7.47 -0.45
C GLY A 349 -23.21 -8.39 0.67
N VAL A 350 -23.25 -7.95 1.94
CA VAL A 350 -22.84 -8.76 3.10
C VAL A 350 -23.80 -8.57 4.27
N THR A 351 -23.87 -9.56 5.15
CA THR A 351 -24.58 -9.42 6.45
C THR A 351 -23.67 -8.69 7.43
N VAL A 352 -24.16 -7.56 7.95
CA VAL A 352 -23.46 -6.70 8.90
C VAL A 352 -24.12 -6.84 10.27
N SER A 353 -23.32 -7.15 11.29
CA SER A 353 -23.70 -7.20 12.70
C SER A 353 -22.88 -6.26 13.58
N ASN A 354 -21.84 -5.64 13.00
CA ASN A 354 -20.99 -4.66 13.68
C ASN A 354 -20.75 -3.48 12.76
N ALA A 355 -20.76 -2.28 13.32
CA ALA A 355 -20.41 -1.06 12.60
C ALA A 355 -19.57 -0.14 13.47
N THR A 356 -18.72 0.68 12.88
CA THR A 356 -17.96 1.66 13.65
C THR A 356 -18.82 2.87 14.00
N LEU A 357 -18.62 3.41 15.20
CA LEU A 357 -19.06 4.73 15.63
C LEU A 357 -17.90 5.73 15.66
N HIS A 358 -16.75 5.35 15.11
CA HIS A 358 -15.52 6.12 14.97
C HIS A 358 -14.91 6.59 16.30
N ASN A 359 -15.57 7.54 17.00
CA ASN A 359 -15.06 8.16 18.22
C ASN A 359 -16.20 8.79 19.05
N ALA A 360 -15.86 9.41 20.17
CA ALA A 360 -16.83 10.04 21.04
C ALA A 360 -17.56 11.22 20.38
N ASP A 361 -16.87 12.00 19.55
CA ASP A 361 -17.46 13.17 18.87
C ASP A 361 -18.53 12.72 17.87
N GLU A 362 -18.31 11.60 17.20
CA GLU A 362 -19.27 11.05 16.26
C GLU A 362 -20.53 10.50 16.97
N ILE A 363 -20.36 9.88 18.15
CA ILE A 363 -21.49 9.47 19.00
C ILE A 363 -22.31 10.69 19.38
N GLU A 364 -21.67 11.77 19.81
CA GLU A 364 -22.33 13.01 20.17
C GLU A 364 -23.02 13.67 18.97
N ARG A 365 -22.32 13.76 17.84
CA ARG A 365 -22.85 14.33 16.59
C ARG A 365 -24.10 13.60 16.11
N LEU A 366 -24.09 12.29 16.16
CA LEU A 366 -25.23 11.45 15.77
C LEU A 366 -26.35 11.48 16.78
N GLY A 367 -26.05 11.78 18.04
CA GLY A 367 -27.01 11.68 19.14
C GLY A 367 -27.54 10.26 19.35
N VAL A 368 -26.75 9.26 18.99
CA VAL A 368 -27.11 7.84 18.98
C VAL A 368 -27.21 7.29 20.40
N MET A 369 -28.21 6.46 20.65
CA MET A 369 -28.45 5.76 21.92
C MET A 369 -28.62 4.26 21.67
N ILE A 370 -28.25 3.45 22.65
CA ILE A 370 -28.50 2.00 22.58
C ILE A 370 -30.01 1.75 22.59
N GLY A 371 -30.50 0.98 21.65
CA GLY A 371 -31.90 0.73 21.36
C GLY A 371 -32.44 1.50 20.15
N ASP A 372 -31.66 2.47 19.62
CA ASP A 372 -32.07 3.25 18.44
C ASP A 372 -32.15 2.40 17.17
N THR A 373 -33.07 2.80 16.29
CA THR A 373 -32.99 2.40 14.88
C THR A 373 -31.96 3.30 14.17
N VAL A 374 -30.97 2.70 13.55
CA VAL A 374 -29.86 3.41 12.93
C VAL A 374 -29.77 3.08 11.45
N ILE A 375 -29.22 4.01 10.66
CA ILE A 375 -28.90 3.80 9.26
C ILE A 375 -27.43 3.40 9.18
N VAL A 376 -27.17 2.21 8.65
CA VAL A 376 -25.84 1.65 8.44
C VAL A 376 -25.47 1.82 6.98
N ARG A 377 -24.26 2.32 6.74
CA ARG A 377 -23.69 2.48 5.41
C ARG A 377 -22.46 1.62 5.27
N ARG A 378 -22.33 0.95 4.14
CA ARG A 378 -21.10 0.26 3.73
C ARG A 378 -20.56 0.85 2.43
N ALA A 379 -19.45 1.57 2.50
CA ALA A 379 -18.76 2.15 1.35
C ALA A 379 -17.69 1.18 0.84
N GLY A 380 -17.96 0.45 -0.24
CA GLY A 380 -17.03 -0.51 -0.82
C GLY A 380 -16.58 -1.58 0.18
N ASP A 381 -15.28 -1.83 0.25
CA ASP A 381 -14.66 -2.80 1.16
C ASP A 381 -14.35 -2.21 2.57
N VAL A 382 -14.95 -1.07 2.88
CA VAL A 382 -14.70 -0.35 4.12
C VAL A 382 -15.58 -0.92 5.26
N ILE A 383 -15.10 -0.77 6.48
CA ILE A 383 -15.80 -1.12 7.70
C ILE A 383 -17.17 -0.42 7.72
N PRO A 384 -18.27 -1.15 7.92
CA PRO A 384 -19.60 -0.55 8.04
C PRO A 384 -19.63 0.54 9.10
N GLN A 385 -20.35 1.61 8.83
CA GLN A 385 -20.49 2.74 9.76
C GLN A 385 -21.94 3.15 9.96
N ILE A 386 -22.27 3.67 11.12
CA ILE A 386 -23.55 4.31 11.38
C ILE A 386 -23.50 5.75 10.86
N VAL A 387 -24.45 6.13 10.03
CA VAL A 387 -24.48 7.46 9.40
C VAL A 387 -25.59 8.35 9.91
N ALA A 388 -26.65 7.78 10.44
CA ALA A 388 -27.78 8.52 11.00
C ALA A 388 -28.58 7.67 11.97
N VAL A 389 -29.41 8.35 12.77
CA VAL A 389 -30.39 7.78 13.69
C VAL A 389 -31.78 8.12 13.18
N VAL A 390 -32.70 7.16 13.27
CA VAL A 390 -34.12 7.38 12.98
C VAL A 390 -34.81 7.75 14.29
N GLU A 391 -34.71 9.02 14.69
CA GLU A 391 -35.18 9.50 16.01
C GLU A 391 -36.66 9.23 16.24
N ALA A 392 -37.48 9.26 15.18
CA ALA A 392 -38.94 8.96 15.28
C ALA A 392 -39.24 7.52 15.75
N GLN A 393 -38.27 6.62 15.67
CA GLN A 393 -38.39 5.22 16.09
C GLN A 393 -37.64 4.92 17.39
N ARG A 394 -37.14 5.95 18.08
CA ARG A 394 -36.41 5.78 19.35
C ARG A 394 -37.35 5.21 20.43
N PRO A 395 -37.00 4.05 21.02
CA PRO A 395 -37.76 3.48 22.10
C PRO A 395 -37.60 4.32 23.39
N SER A 396 -38.61 4.25 24.27
CA SER A 396 -38.61 5.01 25.53
C SER A 396 -37.55 4.57 26.55
N ASP A 397 -37.00 3.37 26.37
CA ASP A 397 -35.96 2.76 27.19
C ASP A 397 -34.55 2.86 26.56
N ALA A 398 -34.39 3.68 25.52
CA ALA A 398 -33.11 3.96 24.92
C ALA A 398 -32.09 4.48 25.95
N ARG A 399 -30.85 3.98 25.88
CA ARG A 399 -29.79 4.27 26.85
C ARG A 399 -28.65 5.05 26.19
N ALA A 400 -28.14 6.05 26.91
CA ALA A 400 -26.96 6.79 26.46
C ALA A 400 -25.72 5.88 26.40
N ILE A 401 -24.86 6.17 25.46
CA ILE A 401 -23.55 5.48 25.30
C ILE A 401 -22.54 6.21 26.18
N GLY A 402 -22.05 5.54 27.24
CA GLY A 402 -20.98 6.06 28.09
C GLY A 402 -19.62 5.70 27.49
N PHE A 403 -18.76 6.70 27.16
CA PHE A 403 -17.40 6.45 26.73
C PHE A 403 -16.54 6.05 27.94
N PRO A 404 -15.71 4.99 27.86
CA PRO A 404 -14.96 4.50 29.01
C PRO A 404 -13.83 5.48 29.41
N THR A 405 -13.66 5.66 30.70
CA THR A 405 -12.53 6.41 31.30
C THR A 405 -11.33 5.51 31.58
N GLU A 406 -11.56 4.21 31.61
CA GLU A 406 -10.53 3.17 31.78
C GLU A 406 -10.53 2.21 30.60
N CYS A 407 -9.35 1.77 30.21
CA CYS A 407 -9.20 0.82 29.12
C CYS A 407 -9.90 -0.50 29.44
N PRO A 408 -10.82 -0.99 28.59
CA PRO A 408 -11.52 -2.25 28.84
C PRO A 408 -10.61 -3.49 28.80
N VAL A 409 -9.38 -3.35 28.31
CA VAL A 409 -8.41 -4.44 28.22
C VAL A 409 -7.42 -4.45 29.39
N CYS A 410 -6.84 -3.31 29.75
CA CYS A 410 -5.76 -3.25 30.74
C CYS A 410 -6.05 -2.38 31.98
N GLY A 411 -7.20 -1.69 32.03
CA GLY A 411 -7.56 -0.81 33.14
C GLY A 411 -6.79 0.51 33.23
N SER A 412 -5.84 0.77 32.32
CA SER A 412 -5.13 2.05 32.27
C SER A 412 -6.08 3.16 31.88
N ALA A 413 -5.79 4.41 32.29
CA ALA A 413 -6.60 5.56 31.93
C ALA A 413 -6.77 5.68 30.40
N VAL A 414 -7.95 6.02 29.96
CA VAL A 414 -8.24 6.42 28.59
C VAL A 414 -8.11 7.94 28.52
N GLU A 415 -7.20 8.41 27.71
CA GLU A 415 -6.88 9.83 27.56
C GLU A 415 -7.18 10.32 26.15
N ARG A 416 -7.62 11.58 26.08
CA ARG A 416 -7.80 12.28 24.82
C ARG A 416 -7.13 13.63 24.94
N LEU A 417 -6.12 13.86 24.12
CA LEU A 417 -5.43 15.16 24.08
C LEU A 417 -6.32 16.21 23.43
N GLU A 418 -6.18 17.45 23.89
CA GLU A 418 -6.87 18.58 23.29
C GLU A 418 -6.54 18.71 21.80
N GLY A 419 -7.55 18.78 20.96
CA GLY A 419 -7.43 18.81 19.50
C GLY A 419 -7.39 17.42 18.82
N GLU A 420 -7.35 16.33 19.57
CA GLU A 420 -7.46 14.98 19.01
C GLU A 420 -8.89 14.45 19.03
N ALA A 421 -9.32 13.85 17.94
CA ALA A 421 -10.64 13.21 17.85
C ALA A 421 -10.69 11.83 18.53
N VAL A 422 -9.53 11.17 18.72
CA VAL A 422 -9.44 9.78 19.18
C VAL A 422 -8.96 9.71 20.61
N ALA A 423 -9.79 9.11 21.48
CA ALA A 423 -9.38 8.72 22.82
C ALA A 423 -8.51 7.47 22.80
N ARG A 424 -7.52 7.37 23.68
CA ARG A 424 -6.55 6.29 23.68
C ARG A 424 -6.25 5.74 25.05
N CYS A 425 -5.99 4.44 25.07
CA CYS A 425 -5.40 3.79 26.23
C CYS A 425 -3.98 4.31 26.45
N SER A 426 -3.70 4.83 27.64
CA SER A 426 -2.36 5.29 28.03
C SER A 426 -1.38 4.16 28.35
N GLY A 427 -1.84 2.91 28.35
CA GLY A 427 -1.06 1.73 28.70
C GLY A 427 0.03 1.31 27.69
N GLY A 428 0.14 1.95 26.55
CA GLY A 428 1.23 1.84 25.56
C GLY A 428 1.86 0.46 25.43
N LEU A 429 3.06 0.32 25.97
CA LEU A 429 3.84 -0.94 25.95
C LEU A 429 3.29 -2.04 26.88
N PHE A 430 2.38 -1.71 27.78
CA PHE A 430 1.84 -2.64 28.79
C PHE A 430 0.52 -3.29 28.35
N CYS A 431 -0.35 -2.54 27.66
CA CYS A 431 -1.69 -2.99 27.29
C CYS A 431 -1.64 -4.21 26.38
N GLU A 432 -2.39 -5.27 26.74
CA GLU A 432 -2.42 -6.51 25.97
C GLU A 432 -2.90 -6.31 24.52
N ALA A 433 -3.84 -5.41 24.29
CA ALA A 433 -4.32 -5.06 22.93
C ALA A 433 -3.23 -4.41 22.07
N GLN A 434 -2.32 -3.66 22.69
CA GLN A 434 -1.22 -2.97 22.02
C GLN A 434 0.06 -3.81 21.97
N ARG A 435 0.16 -4.83 22.78
CA ARG A 435 1.36 -5.64 23.01
C ARG A 435 1.93 -6.26 21.75
N LYS A 436 1.11 -6.95 20.97
CA LYS A 436 1.56 -7.60 19.74
C LYS A 436 2.16 -6.59 18.77
N GLU A 437 1.46 -5.48 18.55
CA GLU A 437 1.93 -4.43 17.62
C GLU A 437 3.14 -3.67 18.17
N ALA A 438 3.18 -3.41 19.47
CA ALA A 438 4.34 -2.80 20.11
C ALA A 438 5.60 -3.66 19.94
N ILE A 439 5.48 -4.97 20.11
CA ILE A 439 6.60 -5.92 19.94
C ILE A 439 6.99 -6.05 18.46
N LYS A 440 6.01 -6.14 17.53
CA LYS A 440 6.26 -6.15 16.08
C LYS A 440 6.99 -4.88 15.64
N HIS A 441 6.51 -3.74 16.08
CA HIS A 441 7.16 -2.46 15.79
C HIS A 441 8.58 -2.40 16.35
N PHE A 442 8.76 -2.79 17.61
CA PHE A 442 10.06 -2.81 18.27
C PHE A 442 11.08 -3.68 17.52
N ALA A 443 10.66 -4.85 17.06
CA ALA A 443 11.49 -5.80 16.34
C ALA A 443 11.71 -5.46 14.86
N ALA A 444 10.93 -4.54 14.31
CA ALA A 444 10.95 -4.20 12.89
C ALA A 444 12.34 -3.77 12.39
N ARG A 445 12.62 -4.02 11.10
CA ARG A 445 13.90 -3.68 10.43
C ARG A 445 14.36 -2.24 10.63
N ARG A 446 13.42 -1.29 10.67
CA ARG A 446 13.72 0.13 10.89
C ARG A 446 13.90 0.51 12.35
N ALA A 447 13.49 -0.37 13.26
CA ALA A 447 13.64 -0.23 14.72
C ALA A 447 14.84 -1.02 15.22
N MET A 448 14.65 -2.04 16.04
CA MET A 448 15.73 -2.84 16.59
C MET A 448 16.27 -3.91 15.66
N ASP A 449 15.62 -4.16 14.53
CA ASP A 449 16.05 -5.09 13.47
C ASP A 449 16.36 -6.51 13.97
N VAL A 450 15.37 -7.13 14.60
CA VAL A 450 15.48 -8.50 15.07
C VAL A 450 15.14 -9.46 13.92
N ASP A 451 16.16 -9.88 13.18
CA ASP A 451 15.96 -10.79 12.05
C ASP A 451 15.37 -12.14 12.51
N GLY A 452 14.41 -12.63 11.74
CA GLY A 452 13.71 -13.88 12.03
C GLY A 452 12.55 -13.76 13.03
N LEU A 453 12.31 -12.60 13.64
CA LEU A 453 11.15 -12.35 14.51
C LEU A 453 9.97 -11.79 13.69
N GLY A 454 9.35 -12.65 12.88
CA GLY A 454 8.18 -12.27 12.08
C GLY A 454 6.88 -12.24 12.90
N ASP A 455 5.84 -11.66 12.30
CA ASP A 455 4.53 -11.43 12.94
C ASP A 455 3.93 -12.66 13.60
N LYS A 456 3.98 -13.82 12.93
CA LYS A 456 3.45 -15.09 13.47
C LYS A 456 4.19 -15.60 14.68
N ILE A 457 5.49 -15.32 14.77
CA ILE A 457 6.30 -15.69 15.93
C ILE A 457 5.96 -14.78 17.10
N VAL A 458 5.84 -13.48 16.87
CA VAL A 458 5.39 -12.51 17.88
C VAL A 458 4.02 -12.90 18.44
N GLU A 459 3.07 -13.24 17.58
CA GLU A 459 1.74 -13.69 17.98
C GLU A 459 1.81 -14.94 18.88
N GLN A 460 2.59 -15.95 18.51
CA GLN A 460 2.77 -17.15 19.34
C GLN A 460 3.43 -16.83 20.68
N LEU A 461 4.46 -15.97 20.71
CA LEU A 461 5.15 -15.59 21.94
C LEU A 461 4.21 -14.89 22.93
N VAL A 462 3.38 -14.00 22.43
CA VAL A 462 2.38 -13.27 23.23
C VAL A 462 1.26 -14.20 23.69
N ASP A 463 0.69 -15.00 22.78
CA ASP A 463 -0.44 -15.88 23.07
C ASP A 463 -0.06 -17.01 24.07
N LYS A 464 1.19 -17.47 24.03
CA LYS A 464 1.74 -18.44 24.99
C LYS A 464 2.22 -17.80 26.30
N GLY A 465 2.11 -16.47 26.42
CA GLY A 465 2.53 -15.73 27.62
C GLY A 465 4.03 -15.68 27.87
N LEU A 466 4.85 -15.98 26.85
CA LEU A 466 6.31 -15.95 26.94
C LEU A 466 6.87 -14.52 26.90
N VAL A 467 6.16 -13.62 26.24
CA VAL A 467 6.51 -12.21 26.07
C VAL A 467 5.31 -11.34 26.40
N LYS A 468 5.46 -10.45 27.37
CA LYS A 468 4.45 -9.47 27.79
C LYS A 468 4.82 -8.05 27.42
N THR A 469 6.11 -7.75 27.34
CA THR A 469 6.67 -6.47 26.93
C THR A 469 7.86 -6.69 25.98
N PRO A 470 8.31 -5.71 25.23
CA PRO A 470 9.50 -5.85 24.40
C PRO A 470 10.77 -6.26 25.17
N ALA A 471 10.85 -5.91 26.47
CA ALA A 471 11.97 -6.31 27.32
C ALA A 471 12.08 -7.82 27.52
N ASP A 472 10.96 -8.54 27.50
CA ASP A 472 10.93 -9.99 27.70
C ASP A 472 11.56 -10.76 26.52
N LEU A 473 11.68 -10.13 25.35
CA LEU A 473 12.39 -10.71 24.21
C LEU A 473 13.83 -11.11 24.57
N PHE A 474 14.49 -10.30 25.37
CA PHE A 474 15.89 -10.49 25.76
C PHE A 474 16.12 -11.57 26.83
N SER A 475 15.04 -12.12 27.38
CA SER A 475 15.05 -13.24 28.31
C SER A 475 14.70 -14.58 27.65
N LEU A 476 14.37 -14.59 26.37
CA LEU A 476 14.03 -15.81 25.63
C LEU A 476 15.27 -16.69 25.41
N ASN A 477 15.08 -18.01 25.51
CA ASN A 477 16.09 -18.99 25.21
C ASN A 477 15.70 -19.89 24.03
N ALA A 478 16.68 -20.61 23.49
CA ALA A 478 16.49 -21.47 22.33
C ALA A 478 15.47 -22.61 22.56
N ILE A 479 15.33 -23.08 23.77
CA ILE A 479 14.39 -24.16 24.12
C ILE A 479 12.95 -23.65 24.02
N GLN A 480 12.68 -22.47 24.57
CA GLN A 480 11.37 -21.84 24.50
C GLN A 480 10.98 -21.55 23.02
N LEU A 481 11.92 -21.04 22.23
CA LEU A 481 11.70 -20.73 20.83
C LEU A 481 11.50 -22.00 19.98
N ALA A 482 12.27 -23.06 20.23
CA ALA A 482 12.09 -24.32 19.51
C ALA A 482 10.73 -25.00 19.78
N GLY A 483 10.05 -24.63 20.86
CA GLY A 483 8.69 -25.07 21.19
C GLY A 483 7.57 -24.34 20.41
N LEU A 484 7.91 -23.36 19.59
CA LEU A 484 6.95 -22.65 18.74
C LEU A 484 6.66 -23.44 17.47
N GLU A 485 5.45 -23.25 16.91
CA GLU A 485 5.07 -23.86 15.65
C GLU A 485 6.00 -23.41 14.51
N ARG A 486 6.45 -24.35 13.70
CA ARG A 486 7.36 -24.15 12.55
C ARG A 486 8.72 -23.56 12.91
N MET A 487 9.14 -23.69 14.18
CA MET A 487 10.45 -23.25 14.66
C MET A 487 11.34 -24.46 14.94
N GLY A 488 12.34 -24.68 14.08
CA GLY A 488 13.36 -25.72 14.32
C GLY A 488 14.50 -25.21 15.23
N GLN A 489 15.32 -26.13 15.74
CA GLN A 489 16.46 -25.78 16.63
C GLN A 489 17.40 -24.74 16.01
N LYS A 490 17.75 -24.89 14.73
CA LYS A 490 18.63 -23.95 14.05
C LYS A 490 18.01 -22.55 13.96
N SER A 491 16.72 -22.47 13.61
CA SER A 491 15.99 -21.20 13.55
C SER A 491 15.87 -20.55 14.92
N ALA A 492 15.65 -21.34 15.97
CA ALA A 492 15.60 -20.87 17.35
C ALA A 492 16.96 -20.28 17.80
N LEU A 493 18.07 -20.96 17.52
CA LEU A 493 19.41 -20.45 17.81
C LEU A 493 19.73 -19.16 17.02
N ASN A 494 19.36 -19.10 15.74
CA ASN A 494 19.55 -17.91 14.92
C ASN A 494 18.73 -16.72 15.48
N LEU A 495 17.51 -16.97 15.94
CA LEU A 495 16.67 -15.92 16.51
C LEU A 495 17.23 -15.41 17.85
N VAL A 496 17.73 -16.31 18.73
CA VAL A 496 18.43 -15.89 19.96
C VAL A 496 19.62 -15.01 19.63
N ALA A 497 20.43 -15.39 18.65
CA ALA A 497 21.58 -14.59 18.21
C ALA A 497 21.17 -13.23 17.64
N ALA A 498 20.06 -13.16 16.87
CA ALA A 498 19.51 -11.91 16.35
C ALA A 498 18.99 -11.00 17.48
N ILE A 499 18.32 -11.54 18.49
CA ILE A 499 17.89 -10.80 19.67
C ILE A 499 19.11 -10.25 20.44
N ASP A 500 20.13 -11.05 20.64
CA ASP A 500 21.36 -10.61 21.29
C ASP A 500 22.07 -9.50 20.52
N ALA A 501 22.15 -9.61 19.21
CA ALA A 501 22.74 -8.59 18.35
C ALA A 501 21.95 -7.26 18.41
N ALA A 502 20.65 -7.32 18.60
CA ALA A 502 19.79 -6.14 18.72
C ALA A 502 20.05 -5.30 19.99
N ARG A 503 20.79 -5.81 20.98
CA ARG A 503 21.19 -5.00 22.16
C ARG A 503 22.11 -3.85 21.77
N SER A 504 22.89 -3.99 20.71
CA SER A 504 23.73 -2.94 20.15
C SER A 504 22.97 -2.19 19.04
N THR A 505 22.60 -0.96 19.31
CA THR A 505 21.77 -0.15 18.41
C THR A 505 22.26 1.30 18.38
N THR A 506 21.43 2.21 17.92
CA THR A 506 21.64 3.67 18.00
C THR A 506 20.50 4.31 18.77
N LEU A 507 20.75 5.45 19.42
CA LEU A 507 19.69 6.15 20.16
C LEU A 507 18.48 6.51 19.27
N PRO A 508 18.64 7.01 18.03
CA PRO A 508 17.49 7.24 17.15
C PRO A 508 16.65 6.00 16.87
N ARG A 509 17.29 4.86 16.61
CA ARG A 509 16.59 3.61 16.36
C ARG A 509 15.85 3.11 17.59
N PHE A 510 16.48 3.23 18.76
CA PHE A 510 15.85 2.85 20.02
C PHE A 510 14.62 3.73 20.31
N LEU A 511 14.72 5.05 20.11
CA LEU A 511 13.59 5.97 20.29
C LEU A 511 12.45 5.64 19.32
N PHE A 512 12.77 5.35 18.08
CA PHE A 512 11.77 4.91 17.09
C PHE A 512 11.14 3.56 17.50
N ALA A 513 11.95 2.62 18.00
CA ALA A 513 11.49 1.30 18.44
C ALA A 513 10.52 1.36 19.63
N LEU A 514 10.58 2.37 20.47
CA LEU A 514 9.63 2.58 21.58
C LEU A 514 8.19 2.81 21.08
N GLY A 515 8.00 3.18 19.82
CA GLY A 515 6.68 3.38 19.24
C GLY A 515 5.94 4.59 19.81
N ILE A 516 6.67 5.62 20.23
CA ILE A 516 6.06 6.88 20.68
C ILE A 516 5.24 7.46 19.53
N ARG A 517 4.02 7.80 19.81
CA ARG A 517 3.08 8.28 18.80
C ARG A 517 3.59 9.54 18.11
N GLU A 518 3.36 9.62 16.79
CA GLU A 518 3.84 10.71 15.91
C GLU A 518 5.37 10.87 15.86
N VAL A 519 6.11 9.97 16.46
CA VAL A 519 7.57 9.93 16.38
C VAL A 519 7.98 8.90 15.33
N GLY A 520 8.24 9.39 14.12
CA GLY A 520 8.85 8.61 13.05
C GLY A 520 10.39 8.56 13.14
N GLU A 521 11.05 7.92 12.16
CA GLU A 521 12.52 7.81 12.10
C GLU A 521 13.20 9.18 12.09
N ALA A 522 12.68 10.14 11.33
CA ALA A 522 13.23 11.50 11.24
C ALA A 522 13.09 12.26 12.57
N THR A 523 11.93 12.20 13.20
CA THR A 523 11.69 12.83 14.50
C THR A 523 12.53 12.20 15.59
N ALA A 524 12.67 10.87 15.60
CA ALA A 524 13.54 10.16 16.54
C ALA A 524 15.01 10.59 16.37
N LEU A 525 15.48 10.76 15.14
CA LEU A 525 16.81 11.27 14.83
C LEU A 525 17.00 12.70 15.35
N ASN A 526 16.04 13.59 15.10
CA ASN A 526 16.09 14.97 15.56
C ASN A 526 16.11 15.07 17.09
N LEU A 527 15.29 14.29 17.78
CA LEU A 527 15.28 14.20 19.24
C LEU A 527 16.63 13.70 19.79
N ALA A 528 17.17 12.64 19.22
CA ALA A 528 18.46 12.07 19.63
C ALA A 528 19.61 13.07 19.43
N ASN A 529 19.66 13.75 18.30
CA ASN A 529 20.71 14.73 17.99
C ASN A 529 20.60 16.01 18.83
N HIS A 530 19.38 16.38 19.23
CA HIS A 530 19.18 17.57 20.09
C HIS A 530 19.57 17.31 21.55
N PHE A 531 19.05 16.20 22.12
CA PHE A 531 19.27 15.88 23.54
C PHE A 531 20.52 15.05 23.82
N LEU A 532 21.07 14.39 22.82
CA LEU A 532 22.31 13.60 22.84
C LEU A 532 22.23 12.33 23.70
N THR A 533 21.48 12.35 24.79
CA THR A 533 21.28 11.24 25.71
C THR A 533 19.80 11.00 26.00
N LEU A 534 19.47 9.75 26.34
CA LEU A 534 18.10 9.38 26.75
C LEU A 534 17.70 10.10 28.04
N ASP A 535 18.63 10.25 29.00
CA ASP A 535 18.35 10.90 30.28
C ASP A 535 18.00 12.39 30.10
N ALA A 536 18.69 13.09 29.21
CA ALA A 536 18.37 14.48 28.87
C ALA A 536 16.99 14.60 28.21
N LEU A 537 16.64 13.67 27.32
CA LEU A 537 15.32 13.61 26.70
C LEU A 537 14.21 13.32 27.73
N ARG A 538 14.44 12.41 28.66
CA ARG A 538 13.48 12.07 29.75
C ARG A 538 13.23 13.25 30.69
N ALA A 539 14.26 14.08 30.92
CA ALA A 539 14.18 15.25 31.80
C ALA A 539 13.59 16.48 31.10
N ALA A 540 13.42 16.47 29.78
CA ALA A 540 12.99 17.62 28.99
C ALA A 540 11.54 18.03 29.31
N SER A 541 11.32 19.36 29.38
CA SER A 541 9.98 19.94 29.42
C SER A 541 9.32 19.94 28.02
N VAL A 542 8.03 20.20 27.96
CA VAL A 542 7.32 20.38 26.68
C VAL A 542 7.95 21.53 25.88
N ASP A 543 8.28 22.63 26.51
CA ASP A 543 8.90 23.79 25.85
C ASP A 543 10.28 23.45 25.25
N GLN A 544 11.09 22.66 25.95
CA GLN A 544 12.36 22.18 25.43
C GLN A 544 12.20 21.22 24.26
N LEU A 545 11.16 20.39 24.28
CA LEU A 545 10.84 19.49 23.16
C LEU A 545 10.39 20.27 21.92
N LEU A 546 9.71 21.39 22.09
CA LEU A 546 9.30 22.28 21.00
C LEU A 546 10.48 22.97 20.29
N GLU A 547 11.64 23.03 20.91
CA GLU A 547 12.88 23.57 20.29
C GLU A 547 13.47 22.60 19.24
N VAL A 548 13.06 21.35 19.26
CA VAL A 548 13.56 20.32 18.32
C VAL A 548 12.93 20.52 16.93
N ALA A 549 13.74 20.41 15.88
CA ALA A 549 13.26 20.53 14.51
C ALA A 549 12.18 19.47 14.19
N ASP A 550 11.14 19.90 13.51
CA ASP A 550 9.98 19.08 13.11
C ASP A 550 9.16 18.52 14.30
N VAL A 551 9.28 19.07 15.49
CA VAL A 551 8.49 18.72 16.67
C VAL A 551 7.49 19.84 16.94
N GLY A 552 6.22 19.57 16.67
CA GLY A 552 5.10 20.44 17.00
C GLY A 552 4.52 20.12 18.39
N ASP A 553 3.51 20.90 18.80
CA ASP A 553 2.86 20.79 20.12
C ASP A 553 2.34 19.39 20.43
N VAL A 554 1.69 18.73 19.46
CA VAL A 554 1.15 17.38 19.60
C VAL A 554 2.27 16.36 19.84
N VAL A 555 3.32 16.41 19.03
CA VAL A 555 4.46 15.48 19.14
C VAL A 555 5.20 15.69 20.46
N ALA A 556 5.44 16.94 20.86
CA ALA A 556 6.10 17.28 22.12
C ALA A 556 5.32 16.71 23.33
N LYS A 557 4.00 16.86 23.35
CA LYS A 557 3.13 16.28 24.39
C LYS A 557 3.18 14.75 24.40
N HIS A 558 3.13 14.09 23.22
CA HIS A 558 3.24 12.63 23.15
C HIS A 558 4.57 12.12 23.71
N VAL A 559 5.68 12.74 23.36
CA VAL A 559 7.00 12.38 23.89
C VAL A 559 7.04 12.61 25.41
N TYR A 560 6.58 13.77 25.85
CA TYR A 560 6.58 14.14 27.27
C TYR A 560 5.80 13.17 28.14
N TYR A 561 4.56 12.86 27.77
CA TYR A 561 3.69 11.96 28.53
C TYR A 561 4.12 10.50 28.43
N PHE A 562 4.55 10.04 27.25
CA PHE A 562 5.04 8.68 27.08
C PHE A 562 6.20 8.34 28.02
N LEU A 563 7.17 9.24 28.12
CA LEU A 563 8.36 9.06 28.95
C LEU A 563 8.10 9.19 30.46
N ARG A 564 6.93 9.63 30.86
CA ARG A 564 6.51 9.79 32.27
C ARG A 564 5.40 8.84 32.69
N GLN A 565 4.78 8.17 31.75
CA GLN A 565 3.76 7.17 32.07
C GLN A 565 4.41 5.98 32.81
N PRO A 566 3.92 5.61 34.03
CA PRO A 566 4.64 4.65 34.90
C PRO A 566 4.93 3.32 34.25
N HIS A 567 3.97 2.73 33.52
CA HIS A 567 4.17 1.43 32.85
C HIS A 567 5.19 1.51 31.73
N ASN A 568 5.23 2.61 30.98
CA ASN A 568 6.25 2.82 29.94
C ASN A 568 7.64 3.02 30.55
N VAL A 569 7.74 3.74 31.67
CA VAL A 569 8.99 3.91 32.41
C VAL A 569 9.50 2.55 32.89
N GLU A 570 8.63 1.70 33.45
CA GLU A 570 8.99 0.35 33.91
C GLU A 570 9.54 -0.51 32.76
N VAL A 571 8.90 -0.49 31.60
CA VAL A 571 9.37 -1.22 30.39
C VAL A 571 10.68 -0.65 29.88
N LEU A 572 10.83 0.68 29.87
CA LEU A 572 12.06 1.37 29.45
C LEU A 572 13.24 0.98 30.36
N GLU A 573 13.04 0.99 31.67
CA GLU A 573 14.08 0.56 32.63
C GLU A 573 14.43 -0.93 32.45
N ALA A 574 13.44 -1.79 32.19
CA ALA A 574 13.67 -3.19 31.91
C ALA A 574 14.45 -3.42 30.61
N LEU A 575 14.20 -2.62 29.57
CA LEU A 575 14.96 -2.68 28.31
C LEU A 575 16.42 -2.26 28.52
N LEU A 576 16.67 -1.21 29.29
CA LEU A 576 18.04 -0.77 29.64
C LEU A 576 18.75 -1.83 30.50
N ALA A 577 18.06 -2.40 31.49
CA ALA A 577 18.58 -3.49 32.32
C ALA A 577 18.89 -4.76 31.49
N ALA A 578 18.19 -4.99 30.40
CA ALA A 578 18.48 -6.08 29.47
C ALA A 578 19.79 -5.89 28.67
N GLY A 579 20.44 -4.76 28.80
CA GLY A 579 21.75 -4.47 28.19
C GLY A 579 21.68 -3.78 26.84
N ILE A 580 20.57 -3.17 26.47
CA ILE A 580 20.48 -2.34 25.27
C ILE A 580 21.36 -1.11 25.45
N HIS A 581 22.22 -0.84 24.47
CA HIS A 581 23.17 0.25 24.48
C HIS A 581 23.42 0.80 23.08
N TRP A 582 23.97 2.00 23.03
CA TRP A 582 24.32 2.72 21.79
C TRP A 582 25.56 3.57 21.99
N PRO A 583 26.28 3.91 20.91
CA PRO A 583 27.40 4.84 20.95
C PRO A 583 26.94 6.24 21.38
N ALA A 584 27.80 6.93 22.12
CA ALA A 584 27.55 8.33 22.47
C ALA A 584 27.42 9.20 21.21
N ILE A 585 26.44 10.09 21.22
CA ILE A 585 26.27 11.10 20.15
C ILE A 585 27.12 12.32 20.51
N GLU A 586 28.10 12.61 19.68
CA GLU A 586 28.91 13.82 19.83
C GLU A 586 28.18 15.00 19.18
N LYS A 587 28.10 16.10 19.90
CA LYS A 587 27.60 17.36 19.35
C LYS A 587 28.64 17.90 18.38
N LYS A 588 28.37 17.82 17.07
CA LYS A 588 29.23 18.44 16.07
C LYS A 588 29.22 19.96 16.27
N GLU A 589 30.39 20.54 16.46
CA GLU A 589 30.53 22.00 16.54
C GLU A 589 30.16 22.64 15.19
N ALA A 590 29.72 23.90 15.21
CA ALA A 590 29.35 24.64 14.01
C ALA A 590 30.45 24.68 12.93
N ALA A 591 31.72 24.56 13.33
CA ALA A 591 32.87 24.45 12.44
C ALA A 591 32.91 23.12 11.64
N GLU A 592 32.28 22.06 12.14
CA GLU A 592 32.16 20.74 11.46
C GLU A 592 30.90 20.62 10.59
N GLN A 593 30.09 21.67 10.53
CA GLN A 593 28.89 21.75 9.72
C GLN A 593 28.97 22.89 8.69
N PRO A 594 29.89 22.81 7.71
CA PRO A 594 30.13 23.89 6.76
C PRO A 594 28.92 24.25 5.91
N PHE A 595 27.93 23.38 5.84
CA PHE A 595 26.72 23.57 5.07
C PHE A 595 25.47 23.82 5.93
N ALA A 596 25.64 24.15 7.21
CA ALA A 596 24.52 24.51 8.08
C ALA A 596 23.67 25.63 7.47
N GLY A 597 22.37 25.42 7.37
CA GLY A 597 21.43 26.40 6.78
C GLY A 597 21.38 26.43 5.25
N LYS A 598 22.25 25.70 4.54
CA LYS A 598 22.23 25.62 3.07
C LYS A 598 21.35 24.51 2.57
N THR A 599 20.60 24.78 1.50
CA THR A 599 19.73 23.81 0.83
C THR A 599 20.37 23.33 -0.47
N PHE A 600 20.58 22.03 -0.57
CA PHE A 600 21.12 21.34 -1.74
C PHE A 600 20.03 20.57 -2.48
N VAL A 601 20.18 20.46 -3.80
CA VAL A 601 19.38 19.57 -4.63
C VAL A 601 20.32 18.71 -5.47
N LEU A 602 20.05 17.40 -5.53
CA LEU A 602 20.81 16.45 -6.36
C LEU A 602 20.00 16.13 -7.61
N THR A 603 20.63 16.16 -8.79
CA THR A 603 20.01 15.81 -10.07
C THR A 603 20.98 15.01 -10.96
N GLY A 604 20.45 14.24 -11.89
CA GLY A 604 21.27 13.35 -12.73
C GLY A 604 21.77 12.11 -12.01
N THR A 605 22.60 11.34 -12.68
CA THR A 605 23.26 10.13 -12.15
C THR A 605 24.64 10.49 -11.62
N LEU A 606 24.89 10.22 -10.35
CA LEU A 606 26.22 10.31 -9.77
C LEU A 606 26.97 9.01 -10.06
N THR A 607 28.23 9.12 -10.47
CA THR A 607 29.03 7.98 -10.94
C THR A 607 29.86 7.33 -9.84
N THR A 608 30.23 8.10 -8.81
CA THR A 608 31.14 7.66 -7.74
C THR A 608 30.45 7.47 -6.38
N LEU A 609 29.32 8.13 -6.18
CA LEU A 609 28.51 8.02 -4.95
C LEU A 609 27.07 7.66 -5.33
N SER A 610 26.43 6.81 -4.54
CA SER A 610 25.00 6.69 -4.69
C SER A 610 24.30 8.00 -4.27
N ARG A 611 23.14 8.29 -4.86
CA ARG A 611 22.34 9.48 -4.49
C ARG A 611 22.01 9.51 -2.98
N ASN A 612 21.81 8.34 -2.38
CA ASN A 612 21.52 8.22 -0.96
C ASN A 612 22.77 8.50 -0.10
N ASP A 613 23.93 8.04 -0.53
CA ASP A 613 25.19 8.29 0.18
C ASP A 613 25.58 9.78 0.08
N ALA A 614 25.44 10.38 -1.10
CA ALA A 614 25.65 11.81 -1.29
C ALA A 614 24.70 12.66 -0.42
N LYS A 615 23.43 12.28 -0.34
CA LYS A 615 22.44 12.92 0.52
C LYS A 615 22.83 12.80 1.99
N ALA A 616 23.17 11.60 2.44
CA ALA A 616 23.59 11.35 3.82
C ALA A 616 24.85 12.13 4.20
N ALA A 617 25.84 12.18 3.30
CA ALA A 617 27.08 12.94 3.53
C ALA A 617 26.82 14.45 3.64
N LEU A 618 26.01 15.03 2.76
CA LEU A 618 25.61 16.44 2.84
C LEU A 618 24.85 16.75 4.13
N GLN A 619 23.91 15.88 4.51
CA GLN A 619 23.16 16.04 5.76
C GLN A 619 24.07 15.94 7.01
N ALA A 620 25.06 15.06 6.97
CA ALA A 620 26.06 14.96 8.05
C ALA A 620 26.88 16.24 8.22
N LEU A 621 27.05 17.02 7.15
CA LEU A 621 27.73 18.33 7.17
C LEU A 621 26.76 19.52 7.40
N GLY A 622 25.52 19.24 7.81
CA GLY A 622 24.54 20.25 8.19
C GLY A 622 23.62 20.75 7.07
N ALA A 623 23.76 20.23 5.84
CA ALA A 623 22.95 20.65 4.71
C ALA A 623 21.50 20.10 4.77
N LYS A 624 20.56 20.90 4.28
CA LYS A 624 19.22 20.43 3.92
C LYS A 624 19.22 19.95 2.48
N VAL A 625 18.78 18.70 2.24
CA VAL A 625 18.71 18.16 0.87
C VAL A 625 17.25 18.08 0.43
N ALA A 626 16.89 18.88 -0.58
CA ALA A 626 15.53 18.96 -1.11
C ALA A 626 15.38 18.16 -2.42
N GLY A 627 14.16 17.72 -2.69
CA GLY A 627 13.85 16.95 -3.90
C GLY A 627 13.61 17.80 -5.15
N SER A 628 13.37 19.12 -5.01
CA SER A 628 13.04 20.04 -6.11
C SER A 628 13.79 21.36 -5.99
N VAL A 629 14.10 21.97 -7.13
CA VAL A 629 14.75 23.28 -7.22
C VAL A 629 13.73 24.41 -6.98
N SER A 630 14.06 25.33 -6.10
CA SER A 630 13.28 26.53 -5.80
C SER A 630 14.20 27.72 -5.56
N ALA A 631 13.65 28.94 -5.43
CA ALA A 631 14.40 30.13 -5.07
C ALA A 631 15.14 30.04 -3.71
N LYS A 632 14.81 29.02 -2.89
CA LYS A 632 15.49 28.73 -1.60
C LYS A 632 16.60 27.67 -1.72
N THR A 633 16.91 27.22 -2.93
CA THR A 633 18.00 26.27 -3.17
C THR A 633 19.31 27.05 -3.30
N ASP A 634 20.32 26.69 -2.52
CA ASP A 634 21.63 27.33 -2.57
C ASP A 634 22.54 26.69 -3.60
N VAL A 635 22.52 25.37 -3.67
CA VAL A 635 23.39 24.60 -4.57
C VAL A 635 22.63 23.48 -5.25
N LEU A 636 22.80 23.35 -6.57
CA LEU A 636 22.40 22.17 -7.34
C LEU A 636 23.64 21.33 -7.67
N VAL A 637 23.64 20.08 -7.28
CA VAL A 637 24.67 19.11 -7.71
C VAL A 637 24.15 18.38 -8.94
N ALA A 638 24.84 18.55 -10.06
CA ALA A 638 24.48 17.99 -11.35
C ALA A 638 25.41 16.83 -11.70
N GLY A 639 24.87 15.60 -11.68
CA GLY A 639 25.51 14.42 -12.25
C GLY A 639 25.23 14.28 -13.75
N GLU A 640 25.58 13.13 -14.33
CA GLU A 640 25.31 12.84 -15.74
C GLU A 640 23.80 12.85 -16.05
N ALA A 641 23.46 13.35 -17.25
CA ALA A 641 22.08 13.47 -17.71
C ALA A 641 21.17 14.30 -16.77
N ALA A 642 21.70 15.37 -16.19
CA ALA A 642 20.94 16.31 -15.38
C ALA A 642 19.87 17.01 -16.25
N GLY A 643 18.59 16.66 -16.07
CA GLY A 643 17.46 17.13 -16.87
C GLY A 643 16.92 18.52 -16.44
N SER A 644 15.61 18.70 -16.47
CA SER A 644 14.88 19.95 -16.24
C SER A 644 15.26 20.72 -14.94
N LYS A 645 15.77 20.04 -13.92
CA LYS A 645 16.23 20.68 -12.68
C LYS A 645 17.49 21.55 -12.90
N LEU A 646 18.36 21.14 -13.82
CA LEU A 646 19.55 21.91 -14.18
C LEU A 646 19.14 23.20 -14.89
N THR A 647 18.23 23.12 -15.87
CA THR A 647 17.72 24.29 -16.57
C THR A 647 17.07 25.27 -15.60
N LYS A 648 16.25 24.77 -14.70
CA LYS A 648 15.59 25.62 -13.69
C LYS A 648 16.57 26.26 -12.71
N ALA A 649 17.64 25.57 -12.34
CA ALA A 649 18.68 26.13 -11.49
C ALA A 649 19.46 27.26 -12.21
N GLN A 650 19.73 27.09 -13.50
CA GLN A 650 20.33 28.11 -14.36
C GLN A 650 19.45 29.36 -14.47
N GLU A 651 18.16 29.17 -14.71
CA GLU A 651 17.16 30.26 -14.77
C GLU A 651 17.07 31.06 -13.46
N LEU A 652 17.21 30.38 -12.32
CA LEU A 652 17.15 30.98 -10.98
C LEU A 652 18.51 31.51 -10.47
N GLY A 653 19.58 31.35 -11.25
CA GLY A 653 20.93 31.79 -10.86
C GLY A 653 21.52 31.03 -9.67
N ILE A 654 21.09 29.77 -9.46
CA ILE A 654 21.56 28.92 -8.36
C ILE A 654 22.96 28.40 -8.68
N THR A 655 23.82 28.31 -7.69
CA THR A 655 25.15 27.71 -7.82
C THR A 655 25.04 26.24 -8.24
N ILE A 656 25.73 25.86 -9.31
CA ILE A 656 25.74 24.50 -9.83
C ILE A 656 27.10 23.89 -9.55
N TRP A 657 27.08 22.72 -8.88
CA TRP A 657 28.28 21.92 -8.66
C TRP A 657 28.26 20.68 -9.54
N THR A 658 29.44 20.27 -9.98
CA THR A 658 29.69 18.97 -10.54
C THR A 658 29.82 17.91 -9.43
N GLU A 659 29.84 16.63 -9.80
CA GLU A 659 30.11 15.58 -8.83
C GLU A 659 31.51 15.68 -8.20
N GLU A 660 32.51 16.14 -8.97
CA GLU A 660 33.88 16.36 -8.49
C GLU A 660 33.91 17.48 -7.42
N GLU A 661 33.21 18.58 -7.67
CA GLU A 661 33.10 19.68 -6.70
C GLU A 661 32.39 19.26 -5.42
N LEU A 662 31.34 18.40 -5.54
CA LEU A 662 30.70 17.79 -4.39
C LEU A 662 31.70 16.94 -3.59
N GLN A 663 32.49 16.08 -4.27
CA GLN A 663 33.48 15.23 -3.58
C GLN A 663 34.54 16.04 -2.86
N GLN A 664 35.06 17.11 -3.48
CA GLN A 664 36.01 18.01 -2.86
C GLN A 664 35.41 18.65 -1.61
N ALA A 665 34.16 19.10 -1.68
CA ALA A 665 33.45 19.69 -0.58
C ALA A 665 33.10 18.71 0.56
N LEU A 666 33.02 17.41 0.26
CA LEU A 666 32.79 16.35 1.26
C LEU A 666 34.11 15.91 1.94
N GLN A 667 35.26 16.16 1.34
CA GLN A 667 36.57 15.76 1.86
C GLN A 667 37.27 16.84 2.67
N GLY A 668 36.83 18.11 2.56
CA GLY A 668 37.50 19.21 3.14
C GLY A 668 36.94 20.08 4.03
#